data_d15cf87b5994250344c044b1e5c981e5
#
_entry.id   d15cf87b5994250344c044b1e5c981e5
#
_cell.length_a   1.000
_cell.length_b   1.000
_cell.length_c   1.000
_cell.angle_alpha   90.00
_cell.angle_beta   90.00
_cell.angle_gamma   90.00
#
_symmetry.space_group_name_H-M   'P 1'
#
loop_
_entity.id
_entity.type
_entity.pdbx_description
1 polymer ?
#
loop_
_entity_poly.entity_id
_entity_poly.type
_entity_poly.pdbx_seq_one_letter_code
_entity_poly.pdbx_strand_id
1 'polypeptide(L)'
;MKRKLLSAALAAMPCIALAAGEANTLDAIVVVGQRSAERFDGEDVGSKRLTAQRAATSDTASLLRDVPGVSLYGAGAVSSLPAIHGMADDRVRVKLDGMDLISSCPNHMNPALSYIDPTNVGTIKVYAGITPVSVGGDSIGGTIVAETPAPEFAAPGQTGLFKGEAGVFYRSNNNARGGNIAATYATDAFNITYSGATSAADNYKAAGEFKTFTATGRGTNTLPLDEVGSSAYKTTNQTLGIAFKGANHLIEARLGLQDMPKQLYPNQRMDLLDNEQRSLNLRYLGQLAWGTLDARIYNENVKHFMEFGPDKKFAYTAGNTSQGMPMKTEGKTTGATIKANIDLSKQDVLRVGGELQQYRLNDWWPAVVGSAGMGPNDFLNINNGERDRTSLFGEWEQRLSKEWLTLLGLRFERVNTNAGMVHGYNLATFPTAGAGGMMNQTRDAVGFNNANRDKTDNNWDLTALARYAPSTSQDIEFGFARKVRSPNLYERYSWSTANMMSIMNNYVGDGNGYLGDVNLKPEKAHTLSATFDWHAANRDWEFKATPYYTRVTDYIDAVQWNGTTNVARSPLLTNQFVVLKYTNQSARLYGIDLSGRMPLARTGLGELGLKGLLNYTNGKNRDTGDDLYNIMPLNAKLTLTQKLGGWDNGVELVMVDAKSKVADARNEIKTPGYGLVNLRASYTWKQTRVDFGVENLFDKFYSLPLGGAYTGQGTTMGLALPWNVAVPGMGRSLYAGVNYKF
;
A
#
# COMPACT_ATOMS: atom_id res chain seq x y z
N MET A 1 7.36 27.62 -17.46
CA MET A 1 8.29 28.58 -16.83
C MET A 1 8.36 28.50 -15.30
N LYS A 2 7.75 27.48 -14.64
CA LYS A 2 7.75 27.30 -13.15
C LYS A 2 8.68 26.19 -12.62
N ARG A 3 9.43 25.51 -13.48
CA ARG A 3 10.36 24.40 -13.10
C ARG A 3 11.77 24.85 -12.65
N LYS A 4 12.12 26.14 -12.75
CA LYS A 4 13.50 26.62 -12.51
C LYS A 4 13.76 27.26 -11.14
N LEU A 5 12.78 27.42 -10.29
CA LEU A 5 12.96 28.14 -9.02
C LEU A 5 13.44 27.28 -7.84
N LEU A 6 13.19 25.98 -7.84
CA LEU A 6 13.72 25.10 -6.77
C LEU A 6 15.18 24.65 -7.03
N SER A 7 15.60 24.56 -8.27
CA SER A 7 16.99 24.17 -8.62
C SER A 7 18.02 25.29 -8.36
N ALA A 8 17.60 26.52 -8.25
CA ALA A 8 18.49 27.67 -8.02
C ALA A 8 18.87 27.87 -6.52
N ALA A 9 18.07 27.31 -5.61
CA ALA A 9 18.37 27.43 -4.17
C ALA A 9 19.46 26.46 -3.70
N LEU A 10 19.75 25.40 -4.45
CA LEU A 10 20.80 24.41 -4.12
C LEU A 10 22.21 24.80 -4.57
N ALA A 11 22.36 25.78 -5.47
CA ALA A 11 23.66 26.13 -6.04
C ALA A 11 24.47 27.16 -5.23
N ALA A 12 23.94 27.65 -4.13
CA ALA A 12 24.54 28.74 -3.33
C ALA A 12 24.98 28.36 -1.92
N MET A 13 25.17 27.07 -1.61
CA MET A 13 25.74 26.68 -0.32
C MET A 13 27.26 26.57 -0.41
N PRO A 14 28.02 27.34 0.37
CA PRO A 14 29.48 27.17 0.45
C PRO A 14 29.80 25.85 1.13
N CYS A 15 30.68 25.05 0.52
CA CYS A 15 31.27 23.87 1.15
C CYS A 15 32.13 24.29 2.34
N ILE A 16 31.59 24.27 3.54
CA ILE A 16 32.38 24.35 4.77
C ILE A 16 32.62 22.92 5.22
N ALA A 17 33.84 22.43 4.99
CA ALA A 17 34.32 21.19 5.57
C ALA A 17 34.54 21.39 7.08
N LEU A 18 33.58 21.00 7.89
CA LEU A 18 33.73 20.88 9.34
C LEU A 18 34.10 19.44 9.69
N ALA A 19 35.18 19.30 10.46
CA ALA A 19 35.70 18.01 10.90
C ALA A 19 34.62 17.23 11.66
N ALA A 20 34.40 15.97 11.25
CA ALA A 20 33.53 15.04 11.92
C ALA A 20 34.11 14.67 13.30
N GLY A 21 33.55 15.23 14.35
CA GLY A 21 33.66 14.67 15.69
C GLY A 21 32.82 13.41 15.80
N GLU A 22 33.29 12.41 16.55
CA GLU A 22 32.53 11.18 16.83
C GLU A 22 31.14 11.54 17.35
N ALA A 23 30.12 11.16 16.59
CA ALA A 23 28.73 11.35 16.99
C ALA A 23 28.41 10.34 18.09
N ASN A 24 28.43 10.79 19.34
CA ASN A 24 27.64 10.15 20.36
C ASN A 24 26.19 10.27 19.91
N THR A 25 25.58 9.17 19.51
CA THR A 25 24.15 9.06 19.26
C THR A 25 23.42 9.33 20.58
N LEU A 26 23.12 10.59 20.83
CA LEU A 26 22.10 10.95 21.81
C LEU A 26 20.78 10.46 21.20
N ASP A 27 20.08 9.64 21.95
CA ASP A 27 18.76 9.15 21.60
C ASP A 27 17.93 10.30 21.03
N ALA A 28 17.28 10.04 19.88
CA ALA A 28 16.29 10.97 19.33
C ALA A 28 15.43 11.45 20.50
N ILE A 29 15.23 12.77 20.60
CA ILE A 29 14.34 13.30 21.63
C ILE A 29 12.95 12.77 21.28
N VAL A 30 12.67 11.62 21.79
CA VAL A 30 11.34 11.10 21.91
C VAL A 30 10.72 11.94 23.00
N VAL A 31 9.91 12.93 22.61
CA VAL A 31 8.95 13.54 23.53
C VAL A 31 7.88 12.47 23.76
N VAL A 32 8.29 11.42 24.40
CA VAL A 32 7.43 10.37 24.94
C VAL A 32 7.94 10.19 26.35
N GLY A 33 7.08 10.47 27.31
CA GLY A 33 7.34 10.05 28.67
C GLY A 33 7.81 8.60 28.60
N GLN A 34 9.00 8.32 29.11
CA GLN A 34 9.63 7.00 29.12
C GLN A 34 8.69 5.97 29.75
N ARG A 35 7.81 5.38 28.94
CA ARG A 35 7.22 4.07 29.19
C ARG A 35 7.59 3.21 28.02
N SER A 36 8.79 2.64 28.16
CA SER A 36 9.41 1.73 27.22
C SER A 36 8.62 0.43 27.02
N ALA A 37 8.78 -0.14 25.83
CA ALA A 37 8.83 -1.56 25.48
C ALA A 37 7.67 -2.50 25.85
N GLU A 38 6.61 -2.08 26.53
CA GLU A 38 5.55 -2.95 27.02
C GLU A 38 4.15 -2.50 26.60
N ARG A 39 4.01 -1.88 25.42
CA ARG A 39 2.73 -1.45 24.86
C ARG A 39 2.24 -2.45 23.80
N PHE A 40 0.94 -2.42 23.51
CA PHE A 40 0.38 -3.11 22.35
C PHE A 40 0.75 -2.34 21.06
N ASP A 41 2.05 -2.30 20.78
CA ASP A 41 2.59 -1.72 19.55
C ASP A 41 2.59 -2.80 18.45
N GLY A 42 2.28 -2.38 17.21
CA GLY A 42 2.36 -3.27 16.06
C GLY A 42 3.78 -3.79 15.82
N GLU A 43 3.90 -4.74 14.89
CA GLU A 43 5.21 -5.27 14.47
C GLU A 43 6.03 -4.12 13.83
N ASP A 44 7.18 -3.80 14.43
CA ASP A 44 8.09 -2.75 13.94
C ASP A 44 9.06 -3.33 12.90
N VAL A 45 9.04 -2.74 11.71
CA VAL A 45 10.05 -3.00 10.69
C VAL A 45 11.26 -2.11 10.98
N GLY A 46 12.10 -2.54 11.91
CA GLY A 46 13.22 -1.75 12.42
C GLY A 46 14.19 -1.27 11.34
N SER A 47 14.90 -0.18 11.61
CA SER A 47 15.79 0.53 10.68
C SER A 47 16.85 -0.34 10.00
N LYS A 48 17.37 -1.37 10.70
CA LYS A 48 18.33 -2.34 10.11
C LYS A 48 17.70 -3.16 9.00
N ARG A 49 16.43 -3.60 9.17
CA ARG A 49 15.67 -4.35 8.15
C ARG A 49 15.37 -3.45 6.94
N LEU A 50 14.92 -2.23 7.18
CA LEU A 50 14.68 -1.23 6.14
C LEU A 50 15.94 -0.97 5.31
N THR A 51 17.08 -0.69 5.96
CA THR A 51 18.34 -0.42 5.28
C THR A 51 18.82 -1.60 4.42
N ALA A 52 18.66 -2.83 4.89
CA ALA A 52 19.10 -4.03 4.17
C ALA A 52 18.28 -4.31 2.89
N GLN A 53 17.09 -3.74 2.74
CA GLN A 53 16.20 -3.98 1.60
C GLN A 53 16.19 -2.83 0.58
N ARG A 54 16.66 -1.64 0.94
CA ARG A 54 16.57 -0.41 0.10
C ARG A 54 17.17 -0.56 -1.29
N ALA A 55 18.31 -1.25 -1.44
CA ALA A 55 18.97 -1.43 -2.74
C ALA A 55 18.23 -2.42 -3.66
N ALA A 56 17.48 -3.36 -3.09
CA ALA A 56 16.76 -4.40 -3.82
C ALA A 56 15.41 -3.94 -4.39
N THR A 57 14.83 -2.85 -3.91
CA THR A 57 13.48 -2.42 -4.31
C THR A 57 13.34 -0.90 -4.44
N SER A 58 12.46 -0.45 -5.32
CA SER A 58 11.93 0.93 -5.35
C SER A 58 10.49 1.01 -4.84
N ASP A 59 9.90 -0.11 -4.44
CA ASP A 59 8.55 -0.23 -3.95
C ASP A 59 8.55 -0.25 -2.42
N THR A 60 8.02 0.78 -1.80
CA THR A 60 7.99 0.89 -0.33
C THR A 60 7.16 -0.20 0.33
N ALA A 61 6.09 -0.67 -0.30
CA ALA A 61 5.32 -1.81 0.22
C ALA A 61 6.16 -3.09 0.32
N SER A 62 7.16 -3.25 -0.55
CA SER A 62 8.08 -4.40 -0.52
C SER A 62 8.95 -4.49 0.73
N LEU A 63 9.09 -3.41 1.50
CA LEU A 63 9.74 -3.42 2.81
C LEU A 63 8.96 -4.25 3.85
N LEU A 64 7.68 -4.55 3.58
CA LEU A 64 6.79 -5.33 4.45
C LEU A 64 6.86 -6.84 4.19
N ARG A 65 7.58 -7.29 3.17
CA ARG A 65 7.60 -8.72 2.75
C ARG A 65 8.08 -9.72 3.81
N ASP A 66 8.71 -9.24 4.88
CA ASP A 66 9.19 -10.06 5.99
C ASP A 66 8.34 -9.88 7.27
N VAL A 67 7.18 -9.24 7.17
CA VAL A 67 6.23 -9.08 8.27
C VAL A 67 5.25 -10.25 8.26
N PRO A 68 5.09 -10.98 9.38
CA PRO A 68 4.12 -12.06 9.47
C PRO A 68 2.70 -11.60 9.15
N GLY A 69 1.93 -12.43 8.42
CA GLY A 69 0.56 -12.13 8.02
C GLY A 69 0.42 -11.12 6.88
N VAL A 70 1.52 -10.52 6.40
CA VAL A 70 1.51 -9.58 5.27
C VAL A 70 1.90 -10.27 3.98
N SER A 71 1.13 -10.04 2.94
CA SER A 71 1.45 -10.39 1.56
C SER A 71 1.33 -9.15 0.68
N LEU A 72 1.92 -9.20 -0.53
CA LEU A 72 1.92 -8.07 -1.45
C LEU A 72 1.14 -8.42 -2.70
N TYR A 73 0.20 -7.56 -3.03
CA TYR A 73 -0.56 -7.59 -4.25
C TYR A 73 0.15 -6.73 -5.30
N GLY A 74 0.63 -7.37 -6.35
CA GLY A 74 1.46 -6.70 -7.37
C GLY A 74 0.63 -5.82 -8.30
N ALA A 75 0.50 -4.55 -7.98
CA ALA A 75 -0.19 -3.54 -8.78
C ALA A 75 0.81 -2.58 -9.46
N GLY A 76 1.87 -3.08 -10.05
CA GLY A 76 2.94 -2.28 -10.64
C GLY A 76 4.20 -2.25 -9.78
N ALA A 77 5.30 -1.73 -10.35
CA ALA A 77 6.64 -1.91 -9.80
C ALA A 77 6.97 -1.05 -8.56
N VAL A 78 6.19 0.00 -8.28
CA VAL A 78 6.39 0.92 -7.13
C VAL A 78 5.09 1.23 -6.39
N SER A 79 4.04 0.46 -6.62
CA SER A 79 2.70 0.66 -6.08
C SER A 79 2.04 -0.65 -5.65
N SER A 80 2.81 -1.60 -5.12
CA SER A 80 2.21 -2.81 -4.56
C SER A 80 1.29 -2.47 -3.40
N LEU A 81 0.17 -3.20 -3.31
CA LEU A 81 -0.78 -3.08 -2.21
C LEU A 81 -0.48 -4.13 -1.16
N PRO A 82 -0.29 -3.75 0.10
CA PRO A 82 -0.19 -4.72 1.18
C PRO A 82 -1.55 -5.36 1.44
N ALA A 83 -1.55 -6.66 1.63
CA ALA A 83 -2.68 -7.44 2.12
C ALA A 83 -2.33 -8.04 3.47
N ILE A 84 -3.21 -7.89 4.45
CA ILE A 84 -3.06 -8.45 5.79
C ILE A 84 -4.12 -9.53 5.96
N HIS A 85 -3.70 -10.78 6.21
CA HIS A 85 -4.59 -11.93 6.39
C HIS A 85 -5.59 -12.09 5.22
N GLY A 86 -5.16 -11.78 3.97
CA GLY A 86 -6.00 -11.83 2.79
C GLY A 86 -6.95 -10.64 2.60
N MET A 87 -6.88 -9.64 3.45
CA MET A 87 -7.63 -8.39 3.29
C MET A 87 -6.69 -7.32 2.71
N ALA A 88 -7.06 -6.75 1.58
CA ALA A 88 -6.30 -5.74 0.84
C ALA A 88 -7.14 -4.49 0.58
N ASP A 89 -6.61 -3.56 -0.17
CA ASP A 89 -7.21 -2.30 -0.58
C ASP A 89 -7.66 -1.47 0.64
N ASP A 90 -8.82 -0.85 0.57
CA ASP A 90 -9.37 -0.02 1.66
C ASP A 90 -9.72 -0.79 2.93
N ARG A 91 -9.57 -2.14 2.93
CA ARG A 91 -9.67 -2.94 4.16
C ARG A 91 -8.43 -2.83 5.04
N VAL A 92 -7.31 -2.40 4.48
CA VAL A 92 -6.06 -2.08 5.20
C VAL A 92 -5.87 -0.58 5.22
N ARG A 93 -5.83 0.00 6.41
CA ARG A 93 -5.57 1.43 6.56
C ARG A 93 -4.06 1.70 6.47
N VAL A 94 -3.65 2.64 5.62
CA VAL A 94 -2.26 3.07 5.52
C VAL A 94 -2.15 4.54 5.89
N LYS A 95 -1.38 4.84 6.94
CA LYS A 95 -1.07 6.21 7.35
C LYS A 95 0.39 6.53 7.02
N LEU A 96 0.60 7.63 6.30
CA LEU A 96 1.93 8.16 5.98
C LEU A 96 2.16 9.45 6.75
N ASP A 97 3.16 9.49 7.64
CA ASP A 97 3.39 10.62 8.57
C ASP A 97 2.11 11.03 9.31
N GLY A 98 1.27 10.05 9.68
CA GLY A 98 -0.01 10.25 10.33
C GLY A 98 -1.13 10.83 9.43
N MET A 99 -0.85 11.15 8.17
CA MET A 99 -1.86 11.46 7.16
C MET A 99 -2.55 10.17 6.71
N ASP A 100 -3.84 10.21 6.62
CA ASP A 100 -4.67 9.12 6.14
C ASP A 100 -5.02 9.40 4.68
N LEU A 101 -4.29 8.80 3.75
CA LEU A 101 -4.33 9.09 2.33
C LEU A 101 -5.19 8.07 1.60
N ILE A 102 -6.04 8.56 0.68
CA ILE A 102 -6.93 7.74 -0.13
C ILE A 102 -6.44 7.76 -1.57
N SER A 103 -6.35 6.56 -2.19
CA SER A 103 -6.04 6.48 -3.63
C SER A 103 -7.11 7.20 -4.45
N SER A 104 -6.69 8.09 -5.35
CA SER A 104 -7.61 8.79 -6.24
C SER A 104 -7.98 7.99 -7.49
N CYS A 105 -7.26 6.91 -7.76
CA CYS A 105 -7.46 6.04 -8.92
C CYS A 105 -8.37 4.86 -8.55
N PRO A 106 -9.39 4.52 -9.39
CA PRO A 106 -10.24 3.35 -9.17
C PRO A 106 -9.45 2.04 -9.07
N ASN A 107 -8.36 1.95 -9.81
CA ASN A 107 -7.53 0.76 -9.95
C ASN A 107 -6.37 0.73 -8.94
N HIS A 108 -6.41 1.56 -7.90
CA HIS A 108 -5.39 1.69 -6.84
C HIS A 108 -3.95 1.87 -7.37
N MET A 109 -3.79 2.60 -8.50
CA MET A 109 -2.48 2.81 -9.11
C MET A 109 -1.58 3.76 -8.32
N ASN A 110 -2.14 4.54 -7.40
CA ASN A 110 -1.43 5.50 -6.55
C ASN A 110 -1.74 5.31 -5.05
N PRO A 111 -1.45 4.12 -4.48
CA PRO A 111 -1.69 3.86 -3.06
C PRO A 111 -0.76 4.70 -2.18
N ALA A 112 -1.11 4.87 -0.91
CA ALA A 112 -0.41 5.75 0.03
C ALA A 112 1.10 5.47 0.14
N LEU A 113 1.54 4.19 0.11
CA LEU A 113 2.96 3.84 0.18
C LEU A 113 3.74 4.19 -1.10
N SER A 114 3.09 4.50 -2.22
CA SER A 114 3.78 4.96 -3.43
C SER A 114 4.30 6.40 -3.31
N TYR A 115 3.81 7.17 -2.35
CA TYR A 115 4.20 8.57 -2.13
C TYR A 115 5.45 8.75 -1.27
N ILE A 116 6.04 7.67 -0.80
CA ILE A 116 7.31 7.67 -0.06
C ILE A 116 8.31 6.70 -0.69
N ASP A 117 9.53 7.15 -0.94
CA ASP A 117 10.61 6.29 -1.43
C ASP A 117 11.15 5.41 -0.28
N PRO A 118 11.52 4.13 -0.52
CA PRO A 118 12.12 3.26 0.49
C PRO A 118 13.30 3.87 1.25
N THR A 119 14.07 4.78 0.61
CA THR A 119 15.23 5.43 1.24
C THR A 119 14.84 6.52 2.24
N ASN A 120 13.61 7.06 2.15
CA ASN A 120 13.08 8.08 3.06
C ASN A 120 12.17 7.51 4.16
N VAL A 121 12.08 6.20 4.28
CA VAL A 121 11.32 5.55 5.37
C VAL A 121 12.17 5.50 6.63
N GLY A 122 11.69 6.12 7.71
CA GLY A 122 12.28 6.07 9.04
C GLY A 122 11.81 4.84 9.83
N THR A 123 10.49 4.65 9.92
CA THR A 123 9.85 3.53 10.62
C THR A 123 8.62 3.04 9.87
N ILE A 124 8.31 1.75 9.99
CA ILE A 124 7.02 1.20 9.60
C ILE A 124 6.52 0.31 10.74
N LYS A 125 5.29 0.54 11.18
CA LYS A 125 4.58 -0.32 12.12
C LYS A 125 3.38 -0.97 11.47
N VAL A 126 3.21 -2.26 11.69
CA VAL A 126 2.09 -3.05 11.14
C VAL A 126 1.26 -3.63 12.28
N TYR A 127 -0.02 -3.31 12.28
CA TYR A 127 -1.02 -3.87 13.19
C TYR A 127 -1.85 -4.87 12.41
N ALA A 128 -1.47 -6.13 12.47
CA ALA A 128 -2.15 -7.19 11.72
C ALA A 128 -3.37 -7.69 12.49
N GLY A 129 -4.55 -7.58 11.88
CA GLY A 129 -5.82 -8.06 12.42
C GLY A 129 -6.43 -7.19 13.52
N ILE A 130 -5.77 -7.05 14.66
CA ILE A 130 -6.29 -6.28 15.80
C ILE A 130 -5.55 -4.97 15.96
N THR A 131 -6.20 -3.89 15.54
CA THR A 131 -5.65 -2.53 15.64
C THR A 131 -6.27 -1.80 16.83
N PRO A 132 -5.46 -1.21 17.74
CA PRO A 132 -5.96 -0.30 18.77
C PRO A 132 -6.79 0.84 18.15
N VAL A 133 -7.86 1.24 18.82
CA VAL A 133 -8.79 2.26 18.27
C VAL A 133 -8.13 3.65 18.15
N SER A 134 -7.07 3.91 18.91
CA SER A 134 -6.28 5.14 18.85
C SER A 134 -5.32 5.20 17.65
N VAL A 135 -5.10 4.06 16.95
CA VAL A 135 -4.22 3.96 15.79
C VAL A 135 -5.00 4.06 14.48
N GLY A 136 -6.15 3.38 14.40
CA GLY A 136 -6.94 3.39 13.17
C GLY A 136 -8.40 2.97 13.35
N GLY A 137 -9.23 3.43 12.43
CA GLY A 137 -10.63 3.06 12.23
C GLY A 137 -10.92 2.96 10.74
N ASP A 138 -12.17 2.68 10.36
CA ASP A 138 -12.63 2.53 8.96
C ASP A 138 -11.76 1.53 8.18
N SER A 139 -11.39 0.43 8.83
CA SER A 139 -10.65 -0.68 8.25
C SER A 139 -10.94 -1.96 9.02
N ILE A 140 -10.88 -3.11 8.35
CA ILE A 140 -11.19 -4.41 8.96
C ILE A 140 -10.02 -5.40 8.89
N GLY A 141 -8.99 -5.13 8.08
CA GLY A 141 -7.83 -6.00 7.87
C GLY A 141 -6.62 -5.66 8.76
N GLY A 142 -6.51 -4.40 9.16
CA GLY A 142 -5.36 -3.92 9.93
C GLY A 142 -4.94 -2.51 9.56
N THR A 143 -3.84 -2.04 10.17
CA THR A 143 -3.30 -0.70 9.91
C THR A 143 -1.79 -0.75 9.72
N ILE A 144 -1.29 0.00 8.75
CA ILE A 144 0.12 0.23 8.50
C ILE A 144 0.40 1.70 8.74
N VAL A 145 1.40 2.00 9.58
CA VAL A 145 1.85 3.37 9.85
C VAL A 145 3.29 3.48 9.37
N ALA A 146 3.50 4.24 8.30
CA ALA A 146 4.82 4.55 7.76
C ALA A 146 5.17 6.00 8.10
N GLU A 147 6.37 6.22 8.60
CA GLU A 147 6.84 7.55 8.97
C GLU A 147 8.21 7.83 8.34
N THR A 148 8.40 9.06 7.89
CA THR A 148 9.71 9.58 7.52
C THR A 148 10.60 9.74 8.78
N PRO A 149 11.94 9.87 8.63
CA PRO A 149 12.81 10.08 9.78
C PRO A 149 12.37 11.28 10.64
N ALA A 150 12.41 11.08 11.95
CA ALA A 150 12.11 12.16 12.92
C ALA A 150 13.14 13.29 12.80
N PRO A 151 12.77 14.56 13.09
CA PRO A 151 13.72 15.67 13.08
C PRO A 151 14.76 15.49 14.19
N GLU A 152 16.03 15.66 13.84
CA GLU A 152 17.15 15.63 14.77
C GLU A 152 17.68 17.04 15.01
N PHE A 153 18.14 17.31 16.24
CA PHE A 153 18.62 18.62 16.65
C PHE A 153 20.08 18.53 17.13
N ALA A 154 20.79 19.65 17.08
CA ALA A 154 22.13 19.74 17.66
C ALA A 154 22.06 19.52 19.18
N ALA A 155 23.10 18.94 19.75
CA ALA A 155 23.21 18.83 21.21
C ALA A 155 23.32 20.21 21.83
N PRO A 156 22.84 20.41 23.08
CA PRO A 156 22.99 21.69 23.80
C PRO A 156 24.45 22.15 23.83
N GLY A 157 24.69 23.40 23.41
CA GLY A 157 26.03 23.99 23.35
C GLY A 157 26.80 23.74 22.05
N GLN A 158 26.28 22.97 21.13
CA GLN A 158 26.82 22.86 19.76
C GLN A 158 26.29 23.99 18.89
N THR A 159 27.15 24.53 18.03
CA THR A 159 26.77 25.60 17.08
C THR A 159 25.81 25.15 16.00
N GLY A 160 25.76 23.83 15.69
CA GLY A 160 24.88 23.25 14.72
C GLY A 160 25.22 21.79 14.43
N LEU A 161 24.27 21.10 13.81
CA LEU A 161 24.39 19.75 13.28
C LEU A 161 24.21 19.83 11.77
N PHE A 162 25.16 19.30 11.01
CA PHE A 162 25.00 19.07 9.57
C PHE A 162 25.27 17.60 9.29
N LYS A 163 24.31 16.91 8.68
CA LYS A 163 24.43 15.50 8.31
C LYS A 163 23.59 15.20 7.09
N GLY A 164 23.90 14.09 6.45
CA GLY A 164 23.09 13.62 5.33
C GLY A 164 23.50 12.27 4.84
N GLU A 165 22.84 11.84 3.80
CA GLU A 165 23.21 10.64 3.03
C GLU A 165 22.95 10.86 1.55
N ALA A 166 23.76 10.22 0.72
CA ALA A 166 23.56 10.13 -0.71
C ALA A 166 23.79 8.69 -1.16
N GLY A 167 22.92 8.20 -2.05
CA GLY A 167 23.00 6.83 -2.52
C GLY A 167 22.62 6.68 -3.98
N VAL A 168 23.12 5.61 -4.59
CA VAL A 168 22.76 5.19 -5.94
C VAL A 168 22.60 3.68 -5.99
N PHE A 169 21.77 3.18 -6.91
CA PHE A 169 21.57 1.76 -7.11
C PHE A 169 21.39 1.40 -8.59
N TYR A 170 21.64 0.13 -8.90
CA TYR A 170 21.34 -0.50 -10.17
C TYR A 170 20.84 -1.93 -9.98
N ARG A 171 19.84 -2.36 -10.80
CA ARG A 171 19.29 -3.73 -10.85
C ARG A 171 19.23 -4.19 -12.30
N SER A 172 19.76 -5.38 -12.59
CA SER A 172 20.08 -5.80 -13.97
C SER A 172 18.89 -6.21 -14.81
N ASN A 173 17.87 -6.89 -14.23
CA ASN A 173 16.82 -7.54 -15.03
C ASN A 173 16.01 -6.53 -15.86
N ASN A 174 15.62 -5.40 -15.26
CA ASN A 174 14.85 -4.34 -15.89
C ASN A 174 15.62 -3.02 -15.99
N ASN A 175 16.95 -3.05 -15.95
CA ASN A 175 17.80 -1.86 -15.98
C ASN A 175 17.39 -0.79 -14.97
N ALA A 176 16.83 -1.21 -13.81
CA ALA A 176 16.36 -0.27 -12.81
C ALA A 176 17.55 0.49 -12.21
N ARG A 177 17.42 1.80 -12.15
CA ARG A 177 18.46 2.69 -11.65
C ARG A 177 17.84 3.87 -10.92
N GLY A 178 18.56 4.38 -9.95
CA GLY A 178 18.08 5.54 -9.20
C GLY A 178 19.11 6.05 -8.21
N GLY A 179 18.73 7.09 -7.53
CA GLY A 179 19.56 7.69 -6.48
C GLY A 179 18.70 8.48 -5.52
N ASN A 180 19.27 8.69 -4.35
CA ASN A 180 18.66 9.47 -3.28
C ASN A 180 19.67 10.43 -2.66
N ILE A 181 19.15 11.51 -2.09
CA ILE A 181 19.89 12.43 -1.25
C ILE A 181 19.00 12.86 -0.08
N ALA A 182 19.57 12.90 1.11
CA ALA A 182 18.95 13.53 2.26
C ALA A 182 19.98 14.42 2.95
N ALA A 183 19.60 15.61 3.37
CA ALA A 183 20.46 16.54 4.09
C ALA A 183 19.66 17.26 5.19
N THR A 184 20.26 17.32 6.39
CA THR A 184 19.71 17.98 7.57
C THR A 184 20.69 19.03 8.06
N TYR A 185 20.18 20.24 8.29
CA TYR A 185 20.84 21.25 9.13
C TYR A 185 19.98 21.53 10.33
N ALA A 186 20.57 21.54 11.51
CA ALA A 186 19.83 21.81 12.74
C ALA A 186 20.67 22.58 13.75
N THR A 187 20.01 23.40 14.55
CA THR A 187 20.48 23.91 15.82
C THR A 187 19.86 23.09 16.97
N ASP A 188 20.02 23.52 18.20
CA ASP A 188 19.36 22.91 19.35
C ASP A 188 17.82 23.08 19.35
N ALA A 189 17.31 24.11 18.66
CA ALA A 189 15.88 24.46 18.61
C ALA A 189 15.25 24.42 17.22
N PHE A 190 16.04 24.40 16.15
CA PHE A 190 15.56 24.44 14.77
C PHE A 190 16.14 23.29 13.95
N ASN A 191 15.34 22.71 13.07
CA ASN A 191 15.74 21.68 12.12
C ASN A 191 15.15 22.00 10.75
N ILE A 192 15.95 21.81 9.70
CA ILE A 192 15.48 21.73 8.31
C ILE A 192 16.08 20.50 7.66
N THR A 193 15.23 19.69 7.05
CA THR A 193 15.64 18.45 6.36
C THR A 193 15.04 18.43 4.97
N TYR A 194 15.87 18.21 3.96
CA TYR A 194 15.45 17.89 2.61
C TYR A 194 15.76 16.44 2.31
N SER A 195 14.83 15.72 1.67
CA SER A 195 15.06 14.42 1.07
C SER A 195 14.49 14.36 -0.34
N GLY A 196 15.25 13.75 -1.25
CA GLY A 196 14.85 13.55 -2.63
C GLY A 196 15.32 12.19 -3.11
N ALA A 197 14.48 11.51 -3.89
CA ALA A 197 14.81 10.24 -4.53
C ALA A 197 14.21 10.17 -5.91
N THR A 198 14.91 9.54 -6.84
CA THR A 198 14.41 9.26 -8.18
C THR A 198 14.76 7.83 -8.57
N SER A 199 13.86 7.17 -9.27
CA SER A 199 14.10 5.83 -9.82
C SER A 199 13.37 5.63 -11.13
N ALA A 200 13.96 4.82 -12.01
CA ALA A 200 13.40 4.45 -13.30
C ALA A 200 13.79 3.03 -13.67
N ALA A 201 12.94 2.34 -14.39
CA ALA A 201 13.18 1.01 -14.93
C ALA A 201 12.48 0.81 -16.26
N ASP A 202 13.00 -0.11 -17.06
CA ASP A 202 12.39 -0.67 -18.25
C ASP A 202 11.44 -1.83 -17.86
N ASN A 203 10.77 -2.45 -18.82
CA ASN A 203 10.02 -3.67 -18.59
C ASN A 203 10.93 -4.78 -18.04
N TYR A 204 10.43 -5.57 -17.10
CA TYR A 204 11.18 -6.70 -16.59
C TYR A 204 10.96 -7.97 -17.43
N LYS A 205 11.89 -8.92 -17.29
CA LYS A 205 11.81 -10.24 -17.91
C LYS A 205 11.50 -11.31 -16.88
N ALA A 206 10.59 -12.20 -17.23
CA ALA A 206 10.41 -13.46 -16.54
C ALA A 206 11.58 -14.42 -16.85
N ALA A 207 11.73 -15.49 -16.07
CA ALA A 207 12.77 -16.50 -16.30
C ALA A 207 12.43 -17.48 -17.46
N GLY A 208 11.37 -17.22 -18.22
CA GLY A 208 10.97 -18.03 -19.36
C GLY A 208 9.74 -17.46 -20.04
N GLU A 209 9.42 -18.03 -21.18
CA GLU A 209 8.25 -17.63 -21.97
C GLU A 209 6.96 -17.93 -21.21
N PHE A 210 6.05 -16.96 -21.14
CA PHE A 210 4.77 -17.07 -20.40
C PHE A 210 3.54 -16.74 -21.25
N LYS A 211 3.74 -16.22 -22.46
CA LYS A 211 2.71 -15.82 -23.41
C LYS A 211 3.00 -16.38 -24.79
N THR A 212 2.01 -16.41 -25.67
CA THR A 212 2.14 -16.93 -27.04
C THR A 212 2.06 -15.82 -28.10
N PHE A 213 2.03 -14.57 -27.69
CA PHE A 213 1.89 -13.41 -28.56
C PHE A 213 2.99 -12.37 -28.26
N THR A 214 3.53 -11.77 -29.31
CA THR A 214 4.61 -10.77 -29.24
C THR A 214 4.11 -9.35 -29.61
N ALA A 215 3.03 -9.23 -30.38
CA ALA A 215 2.53 -7.96 -30.85
C ALA A 215 2.09 -7.05 -29.70
N THR A 216 2.57 -5.81 -29.71
CA THR A 216 2.04 -4.75 -28.86
C THR A 216 0.77 -4.15 -29.48
N GLY A 217 0.14 -3.21 -28.82
CA GLY A 217 -0.93 -2.42 -29.43
C GLY A 217 -0.45 -1.33 -30.39
N ARG A 218 0.86 -1.19 -30.65
CA ARG A 218 1.45 -0.05 -31.34
C ARG A 218 2.21 -0.47 -32.59
N GLY A 219 1.53 -0.40 -33.74
CA GLY A 219 2.16 -0.62 -35.04
C GLY A 219 2.84 -1.97 -35.18
N THR A 220 4.13 -1.96 -35.54
CA THR A 220 4.97 -3.17 -35.70
C THR A 220 5.78 -3.52 -34.45
N ASN A 221 5.59 -2.81 -33.33
CA ASN A 221 6.34 -3.05 -32.11
C ASN A 221 5.99 -4.42 -31.54
N THR A 222 6.98 -5.14 -31.10
CA THR A 222 6.84 -6.47 -30.49
C THR A 222 7.62 -6.52 -29.17
N LEU A 223 7.18 -7.37 -28.26
CA LEU A 223 7.88 -7.74 -27.04
C LEU A 223 8.24 -9.23 -27.08
N PRO A 224 9.43 -9.64 -26.65
CA PRO A 224 9.79 -11.04 -26.46
C PRO A 224 8.76 -11.80 -25.61
N LEU A 225 8.70 -13.12 -25.75
CA LEU A 225 7.73 -13.95 -25.05
C LEU A 225 7.97 -14.02 -23.53
N ASP A 226 9.19 -13.72 -23.10
CA ASP A 226 9.63 -13.61 -21.69
C ASP A 226 9.52 -12.20 -21.11
N GLU A 227 9.34 -11.17 -21.94
CA GLU A 227 9.24 -9.78 -21.46
C GLU A 227 7.82 -9.45 -21.01
N VAL A 228 7.71 -8.90 -19.78
CA VAL A 228 6.44 -8.52 -19.18
C VAL A 228 6.11 -7.08 -19.59
N GLY A 229 5.31 -6.93 -20.60
CA GLY A 229 4.86 -5.62 -21.08
C GLY A 229 4.14 -4.84 -20.00
N SER A 230 4.22 -3.51 -20.10
CA SER A 230 3.63 -2.58 -19.14
C SER A 230 4.12 -2.81 -17.70
N SER A 231 5.42 -2.97 -17.52
CA SER A 231 6.03 -3.07 -16.18
C SER A 231 7.12 -2.00 -15.92
N ALA A 232 7.35 -1.10 -16.88
CA ALA A 232 8.30 0.00 -16.74
C ALA A 232 7.76 1.13 -15.87
N TYR A 233 8.66 1.88 -15.23
CA TYR A 233 8.26 3.03 -14.39
C TYR A 233 9.31 4.14 -14.37
N LYS A 234 8.89 5.34 -13.93
CA LYS A 234 9.76 6.44 -13.52
C LYS A 234 9.04 7.25 -12.44
N THR A 235 9.72 7.50 -11.33
CA THR A 235 9.18 8.27 -10.21
C THR A 235 10.24 9.19 -9.61
N THR A 236 9.81 10.32 -9.06
CA THR A 236 10.61 11.23 -8.27
C THR A 236 9.81 11.69 -7.06
N ASN A 237 10.36 11.49 -5.87
CA ASN A 237 9.77 11.90 -4.60
C ASN A 237 10.68 12.95 -3.96
N GLN A 238 10.09 14.00 -3.38
CA GLN A 238 10.79 15.05 -2.66
C GLN A 238 10.02 15.42 -1.39
N THR A 239 10.75 15.63 -0.31
CA THR A 239 10.17 16.07 0.97
C THR A 239 11.03 17.17 1.56
N LEU A 240 10.40 18.24 2.04
CA LEU A 240 11.02 19.28 2.84
C LEU A 240 10.37 19.31 4.22
N GLY A 241 11.14 19.01 5.26
CA GLY A 241 10.72 19.09 6.65
C GLY A 241 11.35 20.29 7.36
N ILE A 242 10.57 20.96 8.17
CA ILE A 242 11.02 22.05 9.08
C ILE A 242 10.46 21.73 10.45
N ALA A 243 11.29 21.85 11.49
CA ALA A 243 10.84 21.63 12.86
C ALA A 243 11.42 22.65 13.82
N PHE A 244 10.60 23.02 14.80
CA PHE A 244 10.97 23.89 15.92
C PHE A 244 10.73 23.15 17.24
N LYS A 245 11.75 23.09 18.08
CA LYS A 245 11.73 22.46 19.38
C LYS A 245 11.86 23.49 20.49
N GLY A 246 10.88 23.51 21.39
CA GLY A 246 11.00 24.15 22.72
C GLY A 246 11.30 23.12 23.81
N ALA A 247 11.26 23.52 25.07
CA ALA A 247 11.55 22.63 26.21
C ALA A 247 10.60 21.40 26.22
N ASN A 248 9.31 21.61 25.99
CA ASN A 248 8.28 20.57 26.06
C ASN A 248 7.39 20.54 24.79
N HIS A 249 7.81 21.18 23.72
CA HIS A 249 7.00 21.35 22.52
C HIS A 249 7.82 21.11 21.26
N LEU A 250 7.20 20.45 20.30
CA LEU A 250 7.73 20.26 18.94
C LEU A 250 6.64 20.66 17.94
N ILE A 251 7.00 21.52 17.00
CA ILE A 251 6.16 21.89 15.86
C ILE A 251 6.89 21.44 14.60
N GLU A 252 6.21 20.68 13.76
CA GLU A 252 6.75 20.19 12.50
C GLU A 252 5.87 20.63 11.34
N ALA A 253 6.51 20.99 10.22
CA ALA A 253 5.86 21.20 8.92
C ALA A 253 6.58 20.36 7.89
N ARG A 254 5.83 19.61 7.09
CA ARG A 254 6.36 18.80 5.97
C ARG A 254 5.62 19.10 4.69
N LEU A 255 6.39 19.33 3.63
CA LEU A 255 5.92 19.48 2.27
C LEU A 255 6.37 18.26 1.48
N GLY A 256 5.44 17.52 0.89
CA GLY A 256 5.71 16.38 0.01
C GLY A 256 5.34 16.70 -1.43
N LEU A 257 6.17 16.23 -2.36
CA LEU A 257 5.97 16.33 -3.81
C LEU A 257 6.33 15.00 -4.46
N GLN A 258 5.43 14.45 -5.27
CA GLN A 258 5.72 13.33 -6.16
C GLN A 258 5.40 13.72 -7.60
N ASP A 259 6.30 13.33 -8.49
CA ASP A 259 6.14 13.36 -9.94
C ASP A 259 6.41 11.96 -10.49
N MET A 260 5.38 11.32 -11.06
CA MET A 260 5.45 9.98 -11.63
C MET A 260 4.95 10.03 -13.07
N PRO A 261 5.82 10.42 -14.03
CA PRO A 261 5.43 10.58 -15.43
C PRO A 261 5.13 9.26 -16.13
N LYS A 262 5.43 8.14 -15.50
CA LYS A 262 5.16 6.81 -16.03
C LYS A 262 5.18 5.75 -14.92
N GLN A 263 4.10 5.00 -14.81
CA GLN A 263 4.08 3.70 -14.16
C GLN A 263 3.13 2.78 -14.91
N LEU A 264 3.67 1.74 -15.50
CA LEU A 264 2.90 0.82 -16.32
C LEU A 264 2.48 -0.40 -15.48
N TYR A 265 1.35 -1.01 -15.85
CA TYR A 265 0.70 -2.06 -15.06
C TYR A 265 0.44 -3.31 -15.89
N PRO A 266 1.11 -4.43 -15.60
CA PRO A 266 0.92 -5.65 -16.36
C PRO A 266 -0.45 -6.31 -16.15
N ASN A 267 -1.16 -5.95 -15.07
CA ASN A 267 -2.46 -6.50 -14.68
C ASN A 267 -3.62 -5.51 -14.78
N GLN A 268 -3.38 -4.33 -15.33
CA GLN A 268 -4.41 -3.32 -15.56
C GLN A 268 -4.65 -3.12 -17.06
N ARG A 269 -5.86 -2.70 -17.43
CA ARG A 269 -6.24 -2.45 -18.82
C ARG A 269 -5.56 -1.22 -19.41
N MET A 270 -5.22 -0.27 -18.55
CA MET A 270 -4.52 0.97 -18.88
C MET A 270 -3.28 1.13 -18.03
N ASP A 271 -2.51 2.16 -18.32
CA ASP A 271 -1.28 2.52 -17.62
C ASP A 271 -1.42 3.92 -17.02
N LEU A 272 -0.72 4.16 -15.92
CA LEU A 272 -0.52 5.49 -15.37
C LEU A 272 0.53 6.21 -16.22
N LEU A 273 0.16 7.31 -16.85
CA LEU A 273 1.03 8.10 -17.70
C LEU A 273 1.36 9.47 -17.13
N ASP A 274 0.71 9.87 -16.05
CA ASP A 274 1.08 11.02 -15.24
C ASP A 274 0.43 10.94 -13.86
N ASN A 275 1.19 11.21 -12.80
CA ASN A 275 0.66 11.38 -11.46
C ASN A 275 1.46 12.43 -10.72
N GLU A 276 0.79 13.52 -10.35
CA GLU A 276 1.34 14.56 -9.50
C GLU A 276 0.66 14.52 -8.13
N GLN A 277 1.46 14.41 -7.07
CA GLN A 277 0.97 14.52 -5.69
C GLN A 277 1.67 15.68 -4.98
N ARG A 278 0.90 16.45 -4.21
CA ARG A 278 1.39 17.52 -3.34
C ARG A 278 0.73 17.38 -1.98
N SER A 279 1.52 17.41 -0.93
CA SER A 279 1.01 17.33 0.44
C SER A 279 1.64 18.40 1.33
N LEU A 280 0.84 18.85 2.29
CA LEU A 280 1.26 19.66 3.43
C LEU A 280 0.79 18.98 4.70
N ASN A 281 1.69 18.80 5.67
CA ASN A 281 1.43 18.19 6.95
C ASN A 281 2.01 19.06 8.06
N LEU A 282 1.17 19.57 8.95
CA LEU A 282 1.55 20.35 10.11
C LEU A 282 1.25 19.54 11.38
N ARG A 283 2.22 19.41 12.26
CA ARG A 283 2.09 18.66 13.50
C ARG A 283 2.56 19.48 14.69
N TYR A 284 1.82 19.41 15.76
CA TYR A 284 2.22 19.83 17.09
C TYR A 284 2.31 18.63 18.02
N LEU A 285 3.41 18.50 18.76
CA LEU A 285 3.58 17.51 19.80
C LEU A 285 4.02 18.24 21.08
N GLY A 286 3.24 18.07 22.15
CA GLY A 286 3.48 18.69 23.45
C GLY A 286 3.60 17.67 24.57
N GLN A 287 4.61 17.82 25.43
CA GLN A 287 4.72 17.12 26.72
C GLN A 287 4.18 18.04 27.80
N LEU A 288 3.07 17.65 28.41
CA LEU A 288 2.35 18.41 29.43
C LEU A 288 2.41 17.68 30.77
N ALA A 289 2.04 18.34 31.85
CA ALA A 289 2.09 17.75 33.20
C ALA A 289 1.19 16.51 33.34
N TRP A 290 0.15 16.41 32.53
CA TRP A 290 -0.80 15.31 32.54
C TRP A 290 -0.53 14.22 31.48
N GLY A 291 0.49 14.39 30.62
CA GLY A 291 0.81 13.45 29.56
C GLY A 291 1.20 14.12 28.24
N THR A 292 0.81 13.57 27.10
CA THR A 292 1.19 14.09 25.77
C THR A 292 -0.02 14.51 24.95
N LEU A 293 0.16 15.57 24.15
CA LEU A 293 -0.81 16.02 23.13
C LEU A 293 -0.16 16.00 21.76
N ASP A 294 -0.76 15.25 20.81
CA ASP A 294 -0.38 15.22 19.40
C ASP A 294 -1.55 15.77 18.58
N ALA A 295 -1.33 16.88 17.88
CA ALA A 295 -2.32 17.48 17.00
C ALA A 295 -1.74 17.66 15.60
N ARG A 296 -2.57 17.44 14.58
CA ARG A 296 -2.14 17.45 13.19
C ARG A 296 -3.21 18.02 12.29
N ILE A 297 -2.78 18.75 11.27
CA ILE A 297 -3.60 19.19 10.15
C ILE A 297 -2.84 18.87 8.88
N TYR A 298 -3.52 18.29 7.89
CA TYR A 298 -2.90 17.96 6.62
C TYR A 298 -3.82 18.21 5.43
N ASN A 299 -3.19 18.43 4.28
CA ASN A 299 -3.85 18.51 2.98
C ASN A 299 -3.02 17.79 1.95
N GLU A 300 -3.69 17.03 1.08
CA GLU A 300 -3.12 16.37 -0.08
C GLU A 300 -3.96 16.68 -1.31
N ASN A 301 -3.29 16.89 -2.43
CA ASN A 301 -3.90 16.99 -3.75
C ASN A 301 -3.18 16.06 -4.71
N VAL A 302 -3.95 15.25 -5.44
CA VAL A 302 -3.46 14.31 -6.44
C VAL A 302 -4.13 14.61 -7.77
N LYS A 303 -3.33 14.67 -8.84
CA LYS A 303 -3.78 14.64 -10.22
C LYS A 303 -3.21 13.42 -10.88
N HIS A 304 -4.09 12.61 -11.45
CA HIS A 304 -3.73 11.32 -12.02
C HIS A 304 -4.29 11.21 -13.44
N PHE A 305 -3.48 10.68 -14.35
CA PHE A 305 -3.85 10.46 -15.74
C PHE A 305 -3.51 9.02 -16.15
N MET A 306 -4.52 8.34 -16.68
CA MET A 306 -4.39 7.01 -17.25
C MET A 306 -4.71 7.03 -18.73
N GLU A 307 -4.02 6.20 -19.48
CA GLU A 307 -4.33 5.85 -20.87
C GLU A 307 -3.61 4.56 -21.26
N PHE A 308 -3.77 4.15 -22.53
CA PHE A 308 -3.01 3.02 -23.08
C PHE A 308 -1.55 3.44 -23.30
N GLY A 309 -0.65 2.82 -22.56
CA GLY A 309 0.79 3.02 -22.66
C GLY A 309 1.41 2.43 -23.92
N PRO A 310 2.75 2.41 -24.01
CA PRO A 310 3.46 2.01 -25.22
C PRO A 310 3.21 0.56 -25.65
N ASP A 311 2.91 -0.34 -24.70
CA ASP A 311 2.71 -1.76 -24.98
C ASP A 311 1.24 -2.12 -25.24
N LYS A 312 0.31 -1.20 -24.93
CA LYS A 312 -1.13 -1.35 -25.06
C LYS A 312 -1.71 -0.47 -26.16
N LYS A 313 -2.88 -0.79 -26.64
CA LYS A 313 -3.62 0.04 -27.57
C LYS A 313 -5.11 -0.21 -27.47
N PHE A 314 -5.86 0.84 -27.70
CA PHE A 314 -7.24 0.77 -28.12
C PHE A 314 -7.37 1.39 -29.52
N ALA A 315 -7.98 0.64 -30.44
CA ALA A 315 -8.35 1.12 -31.75
C ALA A 315 -9.86 0.94 -31.94
N TYR A 316 -10.59 2.00 -32.26
CA TYR A 316 -12.04 1.97 -32.39
C TYR A 316 -12.51 1.19 -33.61
N THR A 317 -11.84 1.38 -34.73
CA THR A 317 -12.12 0.68 -35.99
C THR A 317 -10.86 0.58 -36.83
N ALA A 318 -10.83 -0.37 -37.76
CA ALA A 318 -9.77 -0.41 -38.77
C ALA A 318 -9.78 0.93 -39.56
N GLY A 319 -8.64 1.59 -39.63
CA GLY A 319 -8.50 2.90 -40.29
C GLY A 319 -8.87 4.11 -39.43
N ASN A 320 -9.35 3.96 -38.21
CA ASN A 320 -9.57 5.09 -37.31
C ASN A 320 -8.22 5.61 -36.74
N THR A 321 -7.97 6.89 -36.89
CA THR A 321 -6.78 7.57 -36.38
C THR A 321 -6.92 7.98 -34.91
N SER A 322 -8.14 7.99 -34.38
CA SER A 322 -8.38 8.28 -32.95
C SER A 322 -7.86 7.12 -32.11
N GLN A 323 -6.90 7.43 -31.26
CA GLN A 323 -6.24 6.45 -30.40
C GLN A 323 -6.38 6.87 -28.94
N GLY A 324 -6.58 5.86 -28.09
CA GLY A 324 -6.59 6.07 -26.66
C GLY A 324 -8.00 6.26 -26.08
N MET A 325 -8.05 6.24 -24.76
CA MET A 325 -9.22 6.50 -23.94
C MET A 325 -8.72 7.19 -22.66
N PRO A 326 -8.48 8.49 -22.75
CA PRO A 326 -7.91 9.24 -21.63
C PRO A 326 -8.85 9.20 -20.43
N MET A 327 -8.30 8.94 -19.26
CA MET A 327 -9.00 8.95 -17.98
C MET A 327 -8.23 9.86 -17.01
N LYS A 328 -8.94 10.78 -16.38
CA LYS A 328 -8.38 11.73 -15.42
C LYS A 328 -9.06 11.61 -14.09
N THR A 329 -8.28 11.60 -13.02
CA THR A 329 -8.81 11.73 -11.67
C THR A 329 -8.14 12.88 -10.92
N GLU A 330 -8.92 13.60 -10.13
CA GLU A 330 -8.43 14.59 -9.19
C GLU A 330 -8.97 14.24 -7.80
N GLY A 331 -8.05 13.90 -6.88
CA GLY A 331 -8.34 13.62 -5.50
C GLY A 331 -7.82 14.73 -4.59
N LYS A 332 -8.61 15.10 -3.58
CA LYS A 332 -8.20 16.04 -2.54
C LYS A 332 -8.58 15.51 -1.18
N THR A 333 -7.59 15.31 -0.31
CA THR A 333 -7.77 14.92 1.08
C THR A 333 -7.41 16.09 1.98
N THR A 334 -8.30 16.45 2.91
CA THR A 334 -8.00 17.38 4.01
C THR A 334 -8.35 16.70 5.31
N GLY A 335 -7.43 16.69 6.27
CA GLY A 335 -7.66 16.05 7.55
C GLY A 335 -7.09 16.81 8.73
N ALA A 336 -7.67 16.52 9.89
CA ALA A 336 -7.18 16.98 11.18
C ALA A 336 -7.29 15.85 12.21
N THR A 337 -6.30 15.72 13.07
CA THR A 337 -6.30 14.76 14.16
C THR A 337 -5.86 15.44 15.45
N ILE A 338 -6.45 15.03 16.56
CA ILE A 338 -6.01 15.42 17.90
C ILE A 338 -6.05 14.19 18.78
N LYS A 339 -4.96 13.93 19.50
CA LYS A 339 -4.83 12.79 20.41
C LYS A 339 -4.12 13.22 21.69
N ALA A 340 -4.74 12.94 22.81
CA ALA A 340 -4.15 13.10 24.14
C ALA A 340 -3.87 11.72 24.74
N ASN A 341 -2.66 11.50 25.23
CA ASN A 341 -2.32 10.39 26.11
C ASN A 341 -2.22 10.95 27.53
N ILE A 342 -3.14 10.57 28.37
CA ILE A 342 -3.31 11.09 29.73
C ILE A 342 -2.78 10.05 30.71
N ASP A 343 -1.74 10.38 31.46
CA ASP A 343 -1.18 9.54 32.51
C ASP A 343 -2.07 9.63 33.76
N LEU A 344 -3.05 8.72 33.89
CA LEU A 344 -3.93 8.68 35.05
C LEU A 344 -3.19 8.21 36.32
N SER A 345 -2.25 7.29 36.12
CA SER A 345 -1.34 6.79 37.16
C SER A 345 -0.05 6.27 36.55
N LYS A 346 0.87 5.72 37.37
CA LYS A 346 2.04 5.00 36.84
C LYS A 346 1.68 3.72 36.09
N GLN A 347 0.45 3.23 36.23
CA GLN A 347 -0.03 1.95 35.70
C GLN A 347 -1.11 2.15 34.63
N ASP A 348 -1.72 3.33 34.57
CA ASP A 348 -2.89 3.60 33.75
C ASP A 348 -2.65 4.74 32.78
N VAL A 349 -2.91 4.51 31.51
CA VAL A 349 -2.89 5.54 30.45
C VAL A 349 -4.25 5.56 29.78
N LEU A 350 -4.88 6.71 29.72
CA LEU A 350 -6.08 6.96 28.94
C LEU A 350 -5.70 7.72 27.67
N ARG A 351 -6.01 7.15 26.49
CA ARG A 351 -5.87 7.82 25.21
C ARG A 351 -7.22 8.25 24.72
N VAL A 352 -7.38 9.54 24.47
CA VAL A 352 -8.61 10.09 23.88
C VAL A 352 -8.26 10.93 22.67
N GLY A 353 -9.15 10.95 21.69
CA GLY A 353 -8.89 11.77 20.52
C GLY A 353 -10.04 11.80 19.53
N GLY A 354 -9.83 12.63 18.49
CA GLY A 354 -10.76 12.77 17.39
C GLY A 354 -10.01 12.95 16.07
N GLU A 355 -10.67 12.54 15.00
CA GLU A 355 -10.16 12.68 13.63
C GLU A 355 -11.27 13.22 12.74
N LEU A 356 -10.90 14.13 11.85
CA LEU A 356 -11.72 14.66 10.76
C LEU A 356 -11.00 14.39 9.45
N GLN A 357 -11.72 13.92 8.44
CA GLN A 357 -11.21 13.75 7.10
C GLN A 357 -12.30 14.14 6.10
N GLN A 358 -11.93 14.93 5.13
CA GLN A 358 -12.75 15.29 3.99
C GLN A 358 -12.03 14.84 2.72
N TYR A 359 -12.66 14.00 1.95
CA TYR A 359 -12.16 13.54 0.66
C TYR A 359 -13.09 13.99 -0.45
N ARG A 360 -12.51 14.55 -1.50
CA ARG A 360 -13.20 15.00 -2.71
C ARG A 360 -12.57 14.33 -3.92
N LEU A 361 -13.39 13.81 -4.83
CA LEU A 361 -12.96 13.04 -5.99
C LEU A 361 -13.75 13.46 -7.23
N ASN A 362 -13.01 13.73 -8.30
CA ASN A 362 -13.55 13.75 -9.66
C ASN A 362 -12.82 12.70 -10.49
N ASP A 363 -13.57 11.88 -11.20
CA ASP A 363 -13.07 10.90 -12.17
C ASP A 363 -13.89 11.08 -13.46
N TRP A 364 -13.23 11.57 -14.49
CA TRP A 364 -13.87 11.81 -15.79
C TRP A 364 -12.96 11.37 -16.94
N TRP A 365 -13.59 11.00 -18.01
CA TRP A 365 -12.91 10.50 -19.21
C TRP A 365 -13.21 11.45 -20.36
N PRO A 366 -12.25 12.27 -20.77
CA PRO A 366 -12.43 13.26 -21.84
C PRO A 366 -12.95 12.64 -23.13
N ALA A 367 -13.79 13.39 -23.83
CA ALA A 367 -14.26 13.01 -25.16
C ALA A 367 -13.08 12.82 -26.12
N VAL A 368 -13.15 11.77 -26.96
CA VAL A 368 -12.12 11.48 -27.94
C VAL A 368 -12.56 11.93 -29.33
N VAL A 369 -11.89 12.94 -29.86
CA VAL A 369 -12.19 13.54 -31.16
C VAL A 369 -12.09 12.45 -32.26
N GLY A 370 -13.11 12.38 -33.11
CA GLY A 370 -13.17 11.41 -34.20
C GLY A 370 -13.67 10.00 -33.79
N SER A 371 -13.97 9.80 -32.50
CA SER A 371 -14.60 8.56 -32.03
C SER A 371 -16.12 8.65 -32.11
N ALA A 372 -16.76 7.71 -32.79
CA ALA A 372 -18.22 7.63 -32.82
C ALA A 372 -18.83 7.17 -31.48
N GLY A 373 -18.03 6.57 -30.61
CA GLY A 373 -18.50 5.97 -29.35
C GLY A 373 -18.07 6.69 -28.08
N MET A 374 -16.99 7.50 -28.14
CA MET A 374 -16.44 8.20 -26.99
C MET A 374 -16.50 9.73 -27.18
N GLY A 375 -17.69 10.21 -27.51
CA GLY A 375 -18.01 11.63 -27.70
C GLY A 375 -19.50 11.82 -27.95
N PRO A 376 -20.01 13.06 -28.04
CA PRO A 376 -19.25 14.31 -27.98
C PRO A 376 -18.96 14.85 -26.57
N ASN A 377 -19.52 14.24 -25.50
CA ASN A 377 -19.36 14.70 -24.14
C ASN A 377 -18.26 13.87 -23.42
N ASP A 378 -17.74 14.39 -22.33
CA ASP A 378 -16.94 13.59 -21.41
C ASP A 378 -17.81 12.50 -20.76
N PHE A 379 -17.18 11.40 -20.34
CA PHE A 379 -17.84 10.41 -19.50
C PHE A 379 -17.50 10.73 -18.03
N LEU A 380 -18.52 10.95 -17.20
CA LEU A 380 -18.35 11.21 -15.77
C LEU A 380 -18.48 9.91 -15.00
N ASN A 381 -17.36 9.31 -14.58
CA ASN A 381 -17.34 8.08 -13.78
C ASN A 381 -17.74 8.37 -12.33
N ILE A 382 -17.04 9.33 -11.69
CA ILE A 382 -17.43 9.93 -10.40
C ILE A 382 -17.42 11.44 -10.57
N ASN A 383 -18.56 12.08 -10.33
CA ASN A 383 -18.70 13.53 -10.42
C ASN A 383 -18.92 14.11 -9.02
N ASN A 384 -18.06 15.04 -8.59
CA ASN A 384 -18.14 15.66 -7.26
C ASN A 384 -18.36 14.61 -6.16
N GLY A 385 -17.54 13.55 -6.15
CA GLY A 385 -17.57 12.53 -5.13
C GLY A 385 -17.10 13.10 -3.79
N GLU A 386 -17.85 12.82 -2.74
CA GLU A 386 -17.58 13.29 -1.38
C GLU A 386 -17.55 12.12 -0.42
N ARG A 387 -16.54 12.08 0.46
CA ARG A 387 -16.48 11.14 1.59
C ARG A 387 -15.91 11.87 2.80
N ASP A 388 -16.79 12.20 3.74
CA ASP A 388 -16.44 12.91 4.97
C ASP A 388 -16.52 11.94 6.15
N ARG A 389 -15.47 11.93 6.96
CA ARG A 389 -15.34 11.08 8.11
C ARG A 389 -15.05 11.89 9.36
N THR A 390 -15.84 11.67 10.40
CA THR A 390 -15.65 12.24 11.73
C THR A 390 -15.59 11.11 12.72
N SER A 391 -14.59 11.09 13.59
CA SER A 391 -14.47 10.05 14.60
C SER A 391 -14.03 10.57 15.95
N LEU A 392 -14.48 9.88 17.00
CA LEU A 392 -14.04 10.06 18.38
C LEU A 392 -13.66 8.70 18.95
N PHE A 393 -12.61 8.66 19.76
CA PHE A 393 -12.19 7.41 20.40
C PHE A 393 -11.72 7.66 21.84
N GLY A 394 -11.86 6.60 22.63
CA GLY A 394 -11.27 6.46 23.95
C GLY A 394 -10.67 5.07 24.09
N GLU A 395 -9.48 5.00 24.68
CA GLU A 395 -8.71 3.77 24.85
C GLU A 395 -8.00 3.81 26.19
N TRP A 396 -8.24 2.80 27.00
CA TRP A 396 -7.66 2.68 28.33
C TRP A 396 -6.69 1.50 28.35
N GLU A 397 -5.42 1.78 28.64
CA GLU A 397 -4.37 0.80 28.86
C GLU A 397 -4.07 0.75 30.35
N GLN A 398 -4.14 -0.45 30.93
CA GLN A 398 -3.95 -0.68 32.34
C GLN A 398 -2.99 -1.85 32.59
N ARG A 399 -1.99 -1.61 33.45
CA ARG A 399 -1.12 -2.65 34.01
C ARG A 399 -1.74 -3.16 35.31
N LEU A 400 -2.47 -4.26 35.24
CA LEU A 400 -3.16 -4.85 36.40
C LEU A 400 -2.17 -5.47 37.40
N SER A 401 -1.06 -6.05 36.89
CA SER A 401 0.03 -6.61 37.71
C SER A 401 1.36 -6.50 36.93
N LYS A 402 2.42 -7.12 37.44
CA LYS A 402 3.69 -7.23 36.70
C LYS A 402 3.53 -8.12 35.46
N GLU A 403 2.63 -9.10 35.53
CA GLU A 403 2.40 -10.09 34.50
C GLU A 403 1.29 -9.68 33.52
N TRP A 404 0.34 -8.83 33.94
CA TRP A 404 -0.84 -8.52 33.13
C TRP A 404 -0.89 -7.06 32.67
N LEU A 405 -0.98 -6.88 31.37
CA LEU A 405 -1.29 -5.62 30.70
C LEU A 405 -2.58 -5.77 29.89
N THR A 406 -3.50 -4.82 30.01
CA THR A 406 -4.75 -4.83 29.27
C THR A 406 -4.97 -3.53 28.54
N LEU A 407 -5.73 -3.59 27.43
CA LEU A 407 -6.17 -2.43 26.67
C LEU A 407 -7.64 -2.63 26.25
N LEU A 408 -8.45 -1.65 26.55
CA LEU A 408 -9.85 -1.56 26.10
C LEU A 408 -10.06 -0.27 25.32
N GLY A 409 -10.57 -0.38 24.11
CA GLY A 409 -10.79 0.78 23.24
C GLY A 409 -12.16 0.78 22.61
N LEU A 410 -12.78 1.96 22.53
CA LEU A 410 -14.04 2.21 21.84
C LEU A 410 -13.85 3.40 20.89
N ARG A 411 -14.35 3.26 19.65
CA ARG A 411 -14.36 4.33 18.66
C ARG A 411 -15.74 4.43 18.02
N PHE A 412 -16.24 5.62 17.94
CA PHE A 412 -17.39 5.99 17.10
C PHE A 412 -16.88 6.68 15.85
N GLU A 413 -17.49 6.36 14.72
CA GLU A 413 -17.15 6.97 13.45
C GLU A 413 -18.41 7.20 12.62
N ARG A 414 -18.56 8.41 12.12
CA ARG A 414 -19.58 8.77 11.15
C ARG A 414 -18.94 9.03 9.80
N VAL A 415 -19.44 8.33 8.79
CA VAL A 415 -18.99 8.46 7.41
C VAL A 415 -20.15 8.91 6.55
N ASN A 416 -20.02 10.08 5.93
CA ASN A 416 -20.98 10.60 4.96
C ASN A 416 -20.39 10.46 3.57
N THR A 417 -21.15 9.92 2.62
CA THR A 417 -20.74 9.81 1.22
C THR A 417 -21.82 10.33 0.29
N ASN A 418 -21.40 10.98 -0.78
CA ASN A 418 -22.30 11.48 -1.84
C ASN A 418 -21.54 11.53 -3.18
N ALA A 419 -22.30 11.62 -4.28
CA ALA A 419 -21.77 11.92 -5.61
C ALA A 419 -22.80 12.74 -6.41
N GLY A 420 -22.29 13.60 -7.27
CA GLY A 420 -23.12 14.41 -8.17
C GLY A 420 -23.77 13.59 -9.29
N MET A 421 -24.54 14.26 -10.13
CA MET A 421 -25.14 13.63 -11.32
C MET A 421 -24.07 13.25 -12.34
N VAL A 422 -24.31 12.16 -13.05
CA VAL A 422 -23.39 11.61 -14.06
C VAL A 422 -24.04 11.56 -15.43
N HIS A 423 -23.22 11.44 -16.45
CA HIS A 423 -23.63 11.14 -17.83
C HIS A 423 -22.52 10.39 -18.57
N GLY A 424 -22.90 9.68 -19.63
CA GLY A 424 -21.96 9.02 -20.52
C GLY A 424 -21.46 9.94 -21.63
N TYR A 425 -20.65 9.38 -22.51
CA TYR A 425 -20.14 10.07 -23.71
C TYR A 425 -21.26 10.55 -24.65
N ASN A 426 -22.36 9.80 -24.71
CA ASN A 426 -23.50 10.12 -25.55
C ASN A 426 -24.77 10.23 -24.72
N LEU A 427 -25.47 11.35 -24.87
CA LEU A 427 -26.74 11.61 -24.16
C LEU A 427 -27.96 11.17 -24.95
N ALA A 428 -27.81 10.72 -26.20
CA ALA A 428 -28.93 10.26 -27.01
C ALA A 428 -29.61 9.02 -26.41
N THR A 429 -30.91 9.05 -26.34
CA THR A 429 -31.75 7.89 -26.02
C THR A 429 -31.78 6.98 -27.25
N PHE A 430 -31.08 5.87 -27.22
CA PHE A 430 -31.14 4.89 -28.29
C PHE A 430 -32.39 4.03 -28.16
N PRO A 431 -33.21 3.92 -29.21
CA PRO A 431 -34.52 3.23 -29.10
C PRO A 431 -34.45 1.72 -29.18
N THR A 432 -33.30 1.08 -29.40
CA THR A 432 -33.24 -0.37 -29.66
C THR A 432 -32.19 -1.10 -28.82
N ALA A 433 -32.67 -2.04 -28.03
CA ALA A 433 -31.85 -3.04 -27.36
C ALA A 433 -31.22 -3.97 -28.42
N GLY A 434 -30.03 -3.68 -28.90
CA GLY A 434 -29.38 -4.59 -29.85
C GLY A 434 -28.05 -4.16 -30.44
N ALA A 435 -27.68 -2.90 -30.36
CA ALA A 435 -26.46 -2.43 -30.98
C ALA A 435 -25.37 -2.13 -29.92
N GLY A 436 -24.72 -3.16 -29.39
CA GLY A 436 -23.47 -3.07 -28.63
C GLY A 436 -23.54 -2.36 -27.28
N GLY A 437 -22.69 -2.78 -26.36
CA GLY A 437 -22.65 -2.36 -24.94
C GLY A 437 -22.48 -0.87 -24.59
N MET A 438 -22.61 0.06 -25.55
CA MET A 438 -22.59 1.49 -25.30
C MET A 438 -23.98 2.10 -25.05
N MET A 439 -25.04 1.41 -25.42
CA MET A 439 -26.42 1.92 -25.32
C MET A 439 -26.96 1.98 -23.89
N ASN A 440 -26.30 1.28 -22.97
CA ASN A 440 -26.72 1.27 -21.57
C ASN A 440 -26.35 2.55 -20.83
N GLN A 441 -25.48 3.40 -21.38
CA GLN A 441 -24.98 4.58 -20.66
C GLN A 441 -26.09 5.53 -20.21
N THR A 442 -27.01 5.88 -21.11
CA THR A 442 -28.11 6.79 -20.77
C THR A 442 -29.08 6.18 -19.76
N ARG A 443 -29.45 4.89 -19.95
CA ARG A 443 -30.29 4.15 -18.99
C ARG A 443 -29.65 4.15 -17.59
N ASP A 444 -28.38 3.78 -17.53
CA ASP A 444 -27.67 3.61 -16.27
C ASP A 444 -27.43 4.96 -15.58
N ALA A 445 -27.10 6.01 -16.34
CA ALA A 445 -26.98 7.36 -15.81
C ALA A 445 -28.31 7.89 -15.22
N VAL A 446 -29.44 7.66 -15.91
CA VAL A 446 -30.76 8.04 -15.40
C VAL A 446 -31.08 7.25 -14.12
N GLY A 447 -30.81 5.96 -14.09
CA GLY A 447 -31.00 5.12 -12.90
C GLY A 447 -30.16 5.61 -11.72
N PHE A 448 -28.88 5.90 -11.96
CA PHE A 448 -27.96 6.44 -10.95
C PHE A 448 -28.38 7.82 -10.45
N ASN A 449 -28.75 8.73 -11.35
CA ASN A 449 -29.13 10.09 -11.00
C ASN A 449 -30.43 10.17 -10.20
N ASN A 450 -31.33 9.22 -10.38
CA ASN A 450 -32.57 9.08 -9.61
C ASN A 450 -32.38 8.34 -8.29
N ALA A 451 -31.26 7.68 -8.05
CA ALA A 451 -30.98 6.98 -6.79
C ALA A 451 -30.66 7.98 -5.67
N ASN A 452 -30.99 7.59 -4.44
CA ASN A 452 -30.51 8.32 -3.26
C ASN A 452 -29.01 8.03 -3.07
N ARG A 453 -28.16 8.99 -3.41
CA ARG A 453 -26.69 8.91 -3.33
C ARG A 453 -26.13 9.45 -2.02
N ASP A 454 -26.89 10.24 -1.30
CA ASP A 454 -26.51 10.72 0.04
C ASP A 454 -26.65 9.59 1.06
N LYS A 455 -25.52 9.12 1.58
CA LYS A 455 -25.46 8.00 2.53
C LYS A 455 -24.69 8.40 3.78
N THR A 456 -25.20 7.97 4.92
CA THR A 456 -24.56 8.15 6.22
C THR A 456 -24.43 6.80 6.91
N ASP A 457 -23.20 6.44 7.28
CA ASP A 457 -22.89 5.26 8.08
C ASP A 457 -22.45 5.70 9.48
N ASN A 458 -23.01 5.09 10.51
CA ASN A 458 -22.62 5.27 11.90
C ASN A 458 -21.98 3.97 12.40
N ASN A 459 -20.67 4.00 12.61
CA ASN A 459 -19.85 2.83 12.88
C ASN A 459 -19.34 2.85 14.32
N TRP A 460 -19.18 1.66 14.90
CA TRP A 460 -18.59 1.48 16.21
C TRP A 460 -17.49 0.43 16.12
N ASP A 461 -16.28 0.78 16.56
CA ASP A 461 -15.18 -0.15 16.72
C ASP A 461 -14.95 -0.42 18.20
N LEU A 462 -14.68 -1.68 18.51
CA LEU A 462 -14.26 -2.15 19.83
C LEU A 462 -12.96 -2.92 19.68
N THR A 463 -12.00 -2.66 20.56
CA THR A 463 -10.76 -3.43 20.68
C THR A 463 -10.53 -3.81 22.13
N ALA A 464 -10.27 -5.08 22.40
CA ALA A 464 -9.87 -5.58 23.70
C ALA A 464 -8.61 -6.43 23.51
N LEU A 465 -7.54 -6.08 24.22
CA LEU A 465 -6.26 -6.79 24.22
C LEU A 465 -5.86 -7.11 25.66
N ALA A 466 -5.31 -8.27 25.88
CA ALA A 466 -4.74 -8.68 27.16
C ALA A 466 -3.43 -9.42 26.92
N ARG A 467 -2.34 -8.94 27.50
CA ARG A 467 -1.02 -9.61 27.49
C ARG A 467 -0.75 -10.20 28.87
N TYR A 468 -0.36 -11.44 28.87
CA TYR A 468 0.06 -12.18 30.05
C TYR A 468 1.53 -12.63 29.89
N ALA A 469 2.41 -12.14 30.74
CA ALA A 469 3.83 -12.47 30.78
C ALA A 469 4.12 -13.37 32.01
N PRO A 470 3.90 -14.71 31.93
CA PRO A 470 4.10 -15.62 33.06
C PRO A 470 5.56 -15.75 33.48
N SER A 471 6.49 -15.39 32.59
CA SER A 471 7.93 -15.45 32.85
C SER A 471 8.68 -14.43 32.01
N THR A 472 9.98 -14.29 32.22
CA THR A 472 10.87 -13.43 31.41
C THR A 472 11.18 -14.01 30.02
N SER A 473 10.60 -15.17 29.69
CA SER A 473 10.85 -15.90 28.43
C SER A 473 9.59 -16.27 27.68
N GLN A 474 8.42 -15.79 28.12
CA GLN A 474 7.15 -16.09 27.47
C GLN A 474 6.17 -14.93 27.66
N ASP A 475 5.61 -14.48 26.56
CA ASP A 475 4.45 -13.59 26.51
C ASP A 475 3.30 -14.28 25.78
N ILE A 476 2.07 -14.07 26.25
CA ILE A 476 0.85 -14.54 25.60
C ILE A 476 -0.06 -13.31 25.44
N GLU A 477 -0.50 -13.04 24.22
CA GLU A 477 -1.41 -11.94 23.95
C GLU A 477 -2.72 -12.48 23.38
N PHE A 478 -3.83 -12.09 24.00
CA PHE A 478 -5.19 -12.38 23.51
C PHE A 478 -5.79 -11.11 22.99
N GLY A 479 -6.45 -11.21 21.85
CA GLY A 479 -7.09 -10.08 21.22
C GLY A 479 -8.48 -10.38 20.70
N PHE A 480 -9.39 -9.42 20.89
CA PHE A 480 -10.68 -9.35 20.25
C PHE A 480 -10.86 -7.97 19.64
N ALA A 481 -11.34 -7.92 18.41
CA ALA A 481 -11.76 -6.67 17.79
C ALA A 481 -13.09 -6.82 17.06
N ARG A 482 -13.96 -5.83 17.21
CA ARG A 482 -15.03 -5.51 16.27
C ARG A 482 -14.61 -4.27 15.50
N LYS A 483 -14.44 -4.40 14.18
CA LYS A 483 -14.02 -3.33 13.29
C LYS A 483 -15.03 -3.14 12.16
N VAL A 484 -15.21 -1.90 11.74
CA VAL A 484 -16.17 -1.54 10.68
C VAL A 484 -15.46 -0.72 9.60
N ARG A 485 -15.78 -1.01 8.34
CA ARG A 485 -15.34 -0.24 7.18
C ARG A 485 -16.55 0.18 6.34
N SER A 486 -16.69 1.46 6.09
CA SER A 486 -17.66 1.97 5.12
C SER A 486 -17.17 1.79 3.70
N PRO A 487 -18.05 1.54 2.72
CA PRO A 487 -17.70 1.49 1.31
C PRO A 487 -16.95 2.74 0.84
N ASN A 488 -16.04 2.57 -0.12
CA ASN A 488 -15.41 3.69 -0.80
C ASN A 488 -16.32 4.29 -1.88
N LEU A 489 -15.87 5.38 -2.53
CA LEU A 489 -16.67 6.06 -3.54
C LEU A 489 -16.88 5.21 -4.79
N TYR A 490 -15.89 4.42 -5.21
CA TYR A 490 -16.02 3.56 -6.38
C TYR A 490 -16.91 2.34 -6.13
N GLU A 491 -16.82 1.72 -4.96
CA GLU A 491 -17.70 0.62 -4.56
C GLU A 491 -19.17 1.05 -4.57
N ARG A 492 -19.48 2.30 -4.19
CA ARG A 492 -20.86 2.81 -4.18
C ARG A 492 -21.29 3.42 -5.50
N TYR A 493 -20.42 4.15 -6.20
CA TYR A 493 -20.86 5.12 -7.22
C TYR A 493 -20.39 4.83 -8.64
N SER A 494 -19.68 3.73 -8.90
CA SER A 494 -19.43 3.28 -10.28
C SER A 494 -20.72 2.73 -10.87
N TRP A 495 -21.19 3.33 -11.94
CA TRP A 495 -22.58 3.19 -12.36
C TRP A 495 -22.80 2.51 -13.72
N SER A 496 -21.86 2.59 -14.66
CA SER A 496 -22.12 2.18 -16.04
C SER A 496 -21.95 0.68 -16.26
N THR A 497 -23.00 0.00 -16.72
CA THR A 497 -22.98 -1.41 -17.13
C THR A 497 -22.46 -1.62 -18.55
N ALA A 498 -22.12 -0.54 -19.28
CA ALA A 498 -21.54 -0.64 -20.61
C ALA A 498 -20.16 -1.31 -20.52
N ASN A 499 -19.98 -2.42 -21.23
CA ASN A 499 -18.77 -3.25 -21.11
C ASN A 499 -17.47 -2.44 -21.26
N MET A 500 -17.44 -1.50 -22.19
CA MET A 500 -16.27 -0.67 -22.43
C MET A 500 -15.88 0.14 -21.19
N MET A 501 -16.86 0.68 -20.46
CA MET A 501 -16.64 1.50 -19.25
C MET A 501 -16.37 0.64 -18.02
N SER A 502 -17.17 -0.40 -17.82
CA SER A 502 -17.00 -1.27 -16.66
C SER A 502 -15.64 -1.97 -16.64
N ILE A 503 -15.12 -2.38 -17.81
CA ILE A 503 -13.81 -3.04 -17.92
C ILE A 503 -12.65 -2.10 -17.53
N MET A 504 -12.77 -0.80 -17.77
CA MET A 504 -11.73 0.16 -17.36
C MET A 504 -11.68 0.33 -15.84
N ASN A 505 -12.78 0.07 -15.14
CA ASN A 505 -12.85 -0.04 -13.69
C ASN A 505 -12.39 -1.45 -13.24
N ASN A 506 -11.13 -1.79 -13.50
CA ASN A 506 -10.50 -3.05 -13.09
C ASN A 506 -9.85 -2.90 -11.71
N TYR A 507 -10.67 -2.70 -10.68
CA TYR A 507 -10.25 -2.27 -9.34
C TYR A 507 -9.16 -3.14 -8.70
N VAL A 508 -9.17 -4.43 -8.98
CA VAL A 508 -8.29 -5.39 -8.30
C VAL A 508 -7.26 -6.06 -9.23
N GLY A 509 -7.14 -5.63 -10.49
CA GLY A 509 -6.13 -6.15 -11.42
C GLY A 509 -6.37 -7.60 -11.88
N ASP A 510 -7.59 -8.09 -11.78
CA ASP A 510 -7.98 -9.44 -12.23
C ASP A 510 -8.43 -9.50 -13.70
N GLY A 511 -8.40 -8.36 -14.39
CA GLY A 511 -8.82 -8.23 -15.79
C GLY A 511 -10.33 -8.06 -15.97
N ASN A 512 -11.14 -8.20 -14.91
CA ASN A 512 -12.58 -8.05 -14.96
C ASN A 512 -13.01 -6.58 -14.88
N GLY A 513 -14.26 -6.30 -15.26
CA GLY A 513 -14.89 -4.99 -15.08
C GLY A 513 -15.75 -4.95 -13.84
N TYR A 514 -15.89 -3.77 -13.22
CA TYR A 514 -16.63 -3.63 -11.96
C TYR A 514 -17.69 -2.55 -12.01
N LEU A 515 -18.78 -2.82 -11.28
CA LEU A 515 -19.89 -1.91 -11.01
C LEU A 515 -20.06 -1.74 -9.51
N GLY A 516 -20.42 -0.54 -9.10
CA GLY A 516 -20.78 -0.23 -7.74
C GLY A 516 -22.26 -0.51 -7.42
N ASP A 517 -22.59 -0.34 -6.14
CA ASP A 517 -23.97 -0.32 -5.68
C ASP A 517 -24.15 0.75 -4.60
N VAL A 518 -24.99 1.74 -4.86
CA VAL A 518 -25.27 2.85 -3.94
C VAL A 518 -25.83 2.39 -2.58
N ASN A 519 -26.34 1.18 -2.50
CA ASN A 519 -26.98 0.62 -1.29
C ASN A 519 -26.04 -0.26 -0.46
N LEU A 520 -24.75 -0.32 -0.80
CA LEU A 520 -23.78 -1.08 0.00
C LEU A 520 -23.77 -0.61 1.46
N LYS A 521 -23.76 -1.58 2.36
CA LYS A 521 -23.63 -1.40 3.80
C LYS A 521 -22.18 -1.52 4.23
N PRO A 522 -21.78 -0.91 5.35
CA PRO A 522 -20.47 -1.10 5.95
C PRO A 522 -20.18 -2.56 6.28
N GLU A 523 -18.96 -3.00 5.97
CA GLU A 523 -18.42 -4.29 6.41
C GLU A 523 -18.18 -4.28 7.92
N LYS A 524 -18.51 -5.40 8.59
CA LYS A 524 -18.32 -5.55 10.05
C LYS A 524 -17.55 -6.83 10.32
N ALA A 525 -16.30 -6.70 10.72
CA ALA A 525 -15.42 -7.80 11.09
C ALA A 525 -15.37 -8.01 12.59
N HIS A 526 -15.47 -9.27 13.00
CA HIS A 526 -15.20 -9.73 14.36
C HIS A 526 -14.00 -10.65 14.31
N THR A 527 -12.89 -10.22 14.91
CA THR A 527 -11.61 -10.93 14.89
C THR A 527 -11.22 -11.38 16.28
N LEU A 528 -10.81 -12.62 16.39
CA LEU A 528 -10.14 -13.21 17.56
C LEU A 528 -8.73 -13.60 17.15
N SER A 529 -7.75 -13.29 17.98
CA SER A 529 -6.36 -13.77 17.82
C SER A 529 -5.73 -14.11 19.16
N ALA A 530 -4.74 -15.00 19.11
CA ALA A 530 -3.87 -15.25 20.24
C ALA A 530 -2.44 -15.32 19.74
N THR A 531 -1.53 -14.55 20.33
CA THR A 531 -0.10 -14.62 20.01
C THR A 531 0.62 -15.28 21.16
N PHE A 532 1.36 -16.33 20.86
CA PHE A 532 2.27 -16.99 21.78
C PHE A 532 3.70 -16.60 21.37
N ASP A 533 4.41 -15.91 22.24
CA ASP A 533 5.78 -15.44 22.03
C ASP A 533 6.71 -16.09 23.06
N TRP A 534 7.56 -16.99 22.58
CA TRP A 534 8.63 -17.61 23.36
C TRP A 534 9.96 -16.99 22.97
N HIS A 535 10.74 -16.57 23.95
CA HIS A 535 11.98 -15.85 23.69
C HIS A 535 13.02 -16.04 24.83
N ALA A 536 14.27 -15.77 24.53
CA ALA A 536 15.27 -15.60 25.57
C ALA A 536 14.97 -14.33 26.39
N ALA A 537 15.39 -14.29 27.65
CA ALA A 537 15.20 -13.11 28.51
C ALA A 537 15.82 -11.83 27.88
N ASN A 538 16.91 -11.97 27.13
CA ASN A 538 17.55 -10.89 26.35
C ASN A 538 17.06 -10.78 24.90
N ARG A 539 16.05 -11.57 24.51
CA ARG A 539 15.48 -11.66 23.15
C ARG A 539 16.50 -11.99 22.04
N ASP A 540 17.58 -12.67 22.34
CA ASP A 540 18.53 -13.16 21.33
C ASP A 540 17.87 -14.16 20.39
N TRP A 541 16.98 -15.02 20.92
CA TRP A 541 16.09 -15.83 20.11
C TRP A 541 14.63 -15.54 20.45
N GLU A 542 13.77 -15.72 19.48
CA GLU A 542 12.34 -15.48 19.58
C GLU A 542 11.60 -16.39 18.60
N PHE A 543 10.46 -16.94 19.04
CA PHE A 543 9.52 -17.68 18.20
C PHE A 543 8.11 -17.25 18.56
N LYS A 544 7.36 -16.78 17.54
CA LYS A 544 5.96 -16.34 17.67
C LYS A 544 5.04 -17.22 16.85
N ALA A 545 3.88 -17.54 17.42
CA ALA A 545 2.78 -18.20 16.73
C ALA A 545 1.48 -17.42 16.99
N THR A 546 0.84 -16.96 15.92
CA THR A 546 -0.38 -16.15 16.00
C THR A 546 -1.52 -16.77 15.18
N PRO A 547 -2.29 -17.72 15.74
CA PRO A 547 -3.55 -18.14 15.16
C PRO A 547 -4.59 -17.02 15.24
N TYR A 548 -5.43 -16.90 14.21
CA TYR A 548 -6.50 -15.91 14.14
C TYR A 548 -7.75 -16.46 13.44
N TYR A 549 -8.89 -15.85 13.77
CA TYR A 549 -10.17 -16.13 13.15
C TYR A 549 -10.97 -14.83 13.00
N THR A 550 -11.46 -14.56 11.78
CA THR A 550 -12.26 -13.37 11.48
C THR A 550 -13.56 -13.78 10.79
N ARG A 551 -14.68 -13.29 11.30
CA ARG A 551 -15.99 -13.35 10.64
C ARG A 551 -16.37 -11.95 10.21
N VAL A 552 -16.74 -11.80 8.93
CA VAL A 552 -17.21 -10.52 8.39
C VAL A 552 -18.67 -10.66 7.96
N THR A 553 -19.51 -9.77 8.44
CA THR A 553 -20.87 -9.58 7.95
C THR A 553 -20.92 -8.35 7.05
N ASP A 554 -21.82 -8.37 6.07
CA ASP A 554 -21.92 -7.34 5.04
C ASP A 554 -20.59 -7.18 4.26
N TYR A 555 -19.79 -8.25 4.11
CA TYR A 555 -18.56 -8.25 3.33
C TYR A 555 -18.82 -7.82 1.88
N ILE A 556 -18.10 -6.82 1.39
CA ILE A 556 -18.27 -6.30 0.03
C ILE A 556 -17.50 -7.21 -0.92
N ASP A 557 -18.21 -8.14 -1.52
CA ASP A 557 -17.71 -9.02 -2.58
C ASP A 557 -18.40 -8.70 -3.90
N ALA A 558 -18.12 -9.43 -4.96
CA ALA A 558 -18.68 -9.18 -6.27
C ALA A 558 -19.34 -10.43 -6.86
N VAL A 559 -20.44 -10.23 -7.58
CA VAL A 559 -21.16 -11.25 -8.33
C VAL A 559 -21.07 -10.95 -9.83
N GLN A 560 -21.05 -11.98 -10.66
CA GLN A 560 -21.12 -11.78 -12.11
C GLN A 560 -22.42 -11.10 -12.53
N TRP A 561 -22.33 -10.09 -13.38
CA TRP A 561 -23.43 -9.22 -13.76
C TRP A 561 -23.68 -9.24 -15.26
N ASN A 562 -24.95 -9.29 -15.64
CA ASN A 562 -25.37 -9.11 -17.01
C ASN A 562 -25.81 -7.64 -17.23
N GLY A 563 -24.94 -6.81 -17.80
CA GLY A 563 -25.23 -5.40 -18.03
C GLY A 563 -26.40 -5.13 -18.98
N THR A 564 -26.73 -6.07 -19.87
CA THR A 564 -27.87 -5.92 -20.81
C THR A 564 -29.20 -6.10 -20.09
N THR A 565 -29.36 -7.15 -19.32
CA THR A 565 -30.58 -7.46 -18.57
C THR A 565 -30.59 -6.80 -17.17
N ASN A 566 -29.44 -6.29 -16.74
CA ASN A 566 -29.23 -5.63 -15.43
C ASN A 566 -29.56 -6.53 -14.24
N VAL A 567 -29.13 -7.79 -14.29
CA VAL A 567 -29.30 -8.80 -13.24
C VAL A 567 -28.04 -9.61 -13.01
N ALA A 568 -27.93 -10.26 -11.86
CA ALA A 568 -26.87 -11.24 -11.59
C ALA A 568 -26.95 -12.40 -12.60
N ARG A 569 -25.75 -12.91 -13.00
CA ARG A 569 -25.68 -14.05 -13.91
C ARG A 569 -25.89 -15.36 -13.18
N SER A 570 -26.70 -16.21 -13.79
CA SER A 570 -26.84 -17.61 -13.43
C SER A 570 -27.20 -18.40 -14.71
N PRO A 571 -26.41 -19.40 -15.12
CA PRO A 571 -25.14 -19.85 -14.54
C PRO A 571 -23.99 -18.82 -14.72
N LEU A 572 -22.90 -19.00 -13.97
CA LEU A 572 -21.70 -18.21 -14.12
C LEU A 572 -21.01 -18.48 -15.47
N LEU A 573 -20.44 -17.45 -16.06
CA LEU A 573 -19.49 -17.60 -17.17
C LEU A 573 -18.12 -17.99 -16.61
N THR A 574 -17.47 -18.95 -17.24
CA THR A 574 -16.17 -19.49 -16.81
C THR A 574 -15.08 -19.29 -17.86
N ASN A 575 -13.83 -19.29 -17.46
CA ASN A 575 -12.66 -19.23 -18.33
C ASN A 575 -12.62 -18.01 -19.25
N GLN A 576 -13.08 -16.87 -18.77
CA GLN A 576 -13.09 -15.61 -19.50
C GLN A 576 -13.18 -14.41 -18.55
N PHE A 577 -12.87 -13.21 -19.04
CA PHE A 577 -13.14 -11.99 -18.30
C PHE A 577 -14.63 -11.68 -18.28
N VAL A 578 -15.11 -11.12 -17.19
CA VAL A 578 -16.53 -10.86 -16.93
C VAL A 578 -16.75 -9.45 -16.37
N VAL A 579 -18.00 -9.03 -16.36
CA VAL A 579 -18.44 -7.85 -15.61
C VAL A 579 -18.99 -8.31 -14.27
N LEU A 580 -18.60 -7.65 -13.22
CA LEU A 580 -18.93 -7.93 -11.83
C LEU A 580 -19.66 -6.73 -11.21
N LYS A 581 -20.55 -6.98 -10.26
CA LYS A 581 -21.19 -5.94 -9.45
C LYS A 581 -20.92 -6.21 -7.97
N TYR A 582 -20.52 -5.19 -7.24
CA TYR A 582 -20.35 -5.27 -5.80
C TYR A 582 -21.67 -5.51 -5.09
N THR A 583 -21.64 -6.34 -4.07
CA THR A 583 -22.77 -6.66 -3.21
C THR A 583 -22.30 -7.05 -1.82
N ASN A 584 -23.14 -6.82 -0.80
CA ASN A 584 -22.84 -7.30 0.54
C ASN A 584 -23.12 -8.79 0.67
N GLN A 585 -22.18 -9.52 1.22
CA GLN A 585 -22.21 -10.94 1.50
C GLN A 585 -21.59 -11.21 2.88
N SER A 586 -21.37 -12.47 3.23
CA SER A 586 -20.72 -12.83 4.48
C SER A 586 -19.40 -13.55 4.17
N ALA A 587 -18.37 -13.28 4.95
CA ALA A 587 -17.07 -13.93 4.78
C ALA A 587 -16.55 -14.51 6.09
N ARG A 588 -15.65 -15.48 5.95
CA ARG A 588 -14.86 -16.05 7.05
C ARG A 588 -13.42 -16.17 6.59
N LEU A 589 -12.50 -15.66 7.43
CA LEU A 589 -11.06 -15.82 7.23
C LEU A 589 -10.47 -16.44 8.51
N TYR A 590 -9.49 -17.31 8.35
CA TYR A 590 -8.72 -17.86 9.47
C TYR A 590 -7.34 -18.29 8.99
N GLY A 591 -6.41 -18.34 9.92
CA GLY A 591 -5.05 -18.71 9.58
C GLY A 591 -4.14 -18.75 10.80
N ILE A 592 -2.85 -18.87 10.51
CA ILE A 592 -1.78 -18.80 11.48
C ILE A 592 -0.55 -18.15 10.85
N ASP A 593 0.06 -17.26 11.60
CA ASP A 593 1.35 -16.68 11.29
C ASP A 593 2.39 -17.23 12.26
N LEU A 594 3.49 -17.75 11.72
CA LEU A 594 4.64 -18.18 12.49
C LEU A 594 5.84 -17.31 12.11
N SER A 595 6.59 -16.87 13.09
CA SER A 595 7.86 -16.19 12.86
C SER A 595 8.87 -16.53 13.94
N GLY A 596 10.15 -16.46 13.58
CA GLY A 596 11.18 -16.71 14.57
C GLY A 596 12.56 -16.28 14.10
N ARG A 597 13.44 -16.12 15.08
CA ARG A 597 14.86 -15.87 14.87
C ARG A 597 15.66 -16.51 15.98
N MET A 598 16.85 -16.99 15.64
CA MET A 598 17.77 -17.53 16.61
C MET A 598 19.23 -17.39 16.17
N PRO A 599 20.19 -17.19 17.08
CA PRO A 599 21.60 -17.37 16.80
C PRO A 599 21.87 -18.88 16.62
N LEU A 600 22.70 -19.24 15.65
CA LEU A 600 23.11 -20.62 15.41
C LEU A 600 24.49 -20.90 15.98
N ALA A 601 25.46 -20.08 15.65
CA ALA A 601 26.85 -20.27 16.06
C ALA A 601 27.65 -18.96 15.98
N ARG A 602 28.70 -18.88 16.79
CA ARG A 602 29.81 -17.93 16.63
C ARG A 602 31.05 -18.69 16.22
N THR A 603 31.58 -18.41 15.04
CA THR A 603 32.70 -19.10 14.42
C THR A 603 33.73 -18.10 13.90
N GLY A 604 34.83 -18.58 13.34
CA GLY A 604 35.77 -17.75 12.62
C GLY A 604 35.17 -17.06 11.36
N LEU A 605 34.01 -17.54 10.88
CA LEU A 605 33.22 -16.91 9.83
C LEU A 605 32.23 -15.85 10.35
N GLY A 606 32.28 -15.54 11.65
CA GLY A 606 31.42 -14.56 12.29
C GLY A 606 30.21 -15.16 13.00
N GLU A 607 29.21 -14.31 13.26
CA GLU A 607 27.94 -14.71 13.91
C GLU A 607 26.97 -15.21 12.85
N LEU A 608 26.56 -16.45 12.99
CA LEU A 608 25.54 -17.11 12.16
C LEU A 608 24.20 -17.09 12.88
N GLY A 609 23.14 -16.76 12.16
CA GLY A 609 21.77 -16.73 12.69
C GLY A 609 20.77 -17.25 11.66
N LEU A 610 19.63 -17.68 12.15
CA LEU A 610 18.49 -18.15 11.36
C LEU A 610 17.28 -17.26 11.62
N LYS A 611 16.57 -16.90 10.56
CA LYS A 611 15.26 -16.24 10.62
C LYS A 611 14.28 -17.02 9.78
N GLY A 612 13.03 -17.08 10.22
CA GLY A 612 11.98 -17.75 9.46
C GLY A 612 10.63 -17.08 9.65
N LEU A 613 9.79 -17.21 8.66
CA LEU A 613 8.36 -16.91 8.75
C LEU A 613 7.58 -17.95 7.94
N LEU A 614 6.34 -18.21 8.36
CA LEU A 614 5.37 -19.00 7.63
C LEU A 614 4.00 -18.38 7.85
N ASN A 615 3.25 -18.20 6.76
CA ASN A 615 1.91 -17.65 6.79
C ASN A 615 0.94 -18.61 6.10
N TYR A 616 -0.18 -18.85 6.74
CA TYR A 616 -1.30 -19.59 6.20
C TYR A 616 -2.59 -18.79 6.40
N THR A 617 -3.31 -18.54 5.32
CA THR A 617 -4.62 -17.86 5.33
C THR A 617 -5.61 -18.67 4.51
N ASN A 618 -6.82 -18.83 5.03
CA ASN A 618 -7.97 -19.37 4.31
C ASN A 618 -9.12 -18.37 4.39
N GLY A 619 -9.72 -18.05 3.25
CA GLY A 619 -10.85 -17.13 3.14
C GLY A 619 -11.98 -17.75 2.32
N LYS A 620 -13.21 -17.70 2.85
CA LYS A 620 -14.41 -18.19 2.17
C LYS A 620 -15.55 -17.21 2.25
N ASN A 621 -16.21 -17.00 1.12
CA ASN A 621 -17.53 -16.43 1.05
C ASN A 621 -18.53 -17.45 1.62
N ARG A 622 -19.33 -17.04 2.59
CA ARG A 622 -20.22 -17.95 3.29
C ARG A 622 -21.60 -18.09 2.66
N ASP A 623 -21.97 -17.13 1.81
CA ASP A 623 -23.26 -17.10 1.14
C ASP A 623 -23.23 -17.95 -0.15
N THR A 624 -22.10 -17.91 -0.86
CA THR A 624 -21.91 -18.65 -2.10
C THR A 624 -21.11 -19.95 -1.94
N GLY A 625 -20.31 -20.06 -0.87
CA GLY A 625 -19.35 -21.16 -0.68
C GLY A 625 -18.07 -21.01 -1.50
N ASP A 626 -17.92 -19.94 -2.29
CA ASP A 626 -16.74 -19.65 -3.09
C ASP A 626 -15.52 -19.29 -2.23
N ASP A 627 -14.33 -19.47 -2.75
CA ASP A 627 -13.12 -18.95 -2.11
C ASP A 627 -13.03 -17.43 -2.32
N LEU A 628 -12.48 -16.71 -1.34
CA LEU A 628 -12.28 -15.27 -1.48
C LEU A 628 -11.14 -14.97 -2.45
N TYR A 629 -11.30 -13.88 -3.20
CA TYR A 629 -10.30 -13.41 -4.13
C TYR A 629 -9.01 -12.99 -3.43
N ASN A 630 -7.89 -13.26 -4.09
CA ASN A 630 -6.58 -12.71 -3.73
C ASN A 630 -6.04 -13.18 -2.36
N ILE A 631 -6.41 -14.40 -1.95
CA ILE A 631 -5.83 -15.05 -0.78
C ILE A 631 -4.46 -15.63 -1.12
N MET A 632 -3.43 -15.26 -0.39
CA MET A 632 -2.08 -15.82 -0.55
C MET A 632 -2.08 -17.29 -0.13
N PRO A 633 -1.57 -18.23 -0.95
CA PRO A 633 -1.41 -19.61 -0.54
C PRO A 633 -0.39 -19.75 0.61
N LEU A 634 -0.30 -20.93 1.20
CA LEU A 634 0.72 -21.22 2.21
C LEU A 634 2.09 -20.79 1.70
N ASN A 635 2.77 -19.98 2.48
CA ASN A 635 4.08 -19.47 2.11
C ASN A 635 5.02 -19.40 3.30
N ALA A 636 6.30 -19.60 3.02
CA ALA A 636 7.34 -19.58 4.03
C ALA A 636 8.62 -18.94 3.50
N LYS A 637 9.37 -18.33 4.40
CA LYS A 637 10.73 -17.82 4.14
C LYS A 637 11.66 -18.32 5.22
N LEU A 638 12.87 -18.70 4.82
CA LEU A 638 13.95 -19.08 5.72
C LEU A 638 15.20 -18.33 5.30
N THR A 639 15.81 -17.60 6.22
CA THR A 639 17.01 -16.78 5.94
C THR A 639 18.13 -17.16 6.89
N LEU A 640 19.22 -17.71 6.33
CA LEU A 640 20.49 -17.85 7.03
C LEU A 640 21.22 -16.50 6.96
N THR A 641 21.60 -15.95 8.11
CA THR A 641 22.33 -14.68 8.23
C THR A 641 23.75 -14.90 8.73
N GLN A 642 24.67 -14.08 8.26
CA GLN A 642 26.07 -14.09 8.70
C GLN A 642 26.56 -12.66 8.89
N LYS A 643 27.20 -12.39 10.06
CA LYS A 643 27.81 -11.09 10.38
C LYS A 643 29.25 -11.27 10.77
N LEU A 644 30.13 -10.50 10.11
CA LEU A 644 31.57 -10.53 10.39
C LEU A 644 32.17 -9.13 10.13
N GLY A 645 32.55 -8.42 11.20
CA GLY A 645 33.03 -7.03 11.07
C GLY A 645 32.01 -6.14 10.38
N GLY A 646 32.39 -5.54 9.26
CA GLY A 646 31.50 -4.70 8.43
C GLY A 646 30.54 -5.49 7.51
N TRP A 647 30.68 -6.82 7.40
CA TRP A 647 29.83 -7.66 6.57
C TRP A 647 28.51 -8.03 7.25
N ASP A 648 27.41 -7.96 6.49
CA ASP A 648 26.09 -8.47 6.84
C ASP A 648 25.52 -9.18 5.62
N ASN A 649 25.52 -10.52 5.66
CA ASN A 649 25.19 -11.38 4.53
C ASN A 649 23.95 -12.23 4.86
N GLY A 650 23.22 -12.64 3.81
CA GLY A 650 22.06 -13.50 3.94
C GLY A 650 21.82 -14.39 2.73
N VAL A 651 21.40 -15.62 3.00
CA VAL A 651 20.87 -16.56 2.01
C VAL A 651 19.40 -16.79 2.38
N GLU A 652 18.50 -16.40 1.49
CA GLU A 652 17.04 -16.49 1.70
C GLU A 652 16.45 -17.56 0.79
N LEU A 653 15.69 -18.48 1.36
CA LEU A 653 14.83 -19.42 0.67
C LEU A 653 13.38 -18.97 0.82
N VAL A 654 12.70 -18.74 -0.30
CA VAL A 654 11.27 -18.40 -0.38
C VAL A 654 10.53 -19.60 -0.94
N MET A 655 9.48 -20.04 -0.28
CA MET A 655 8.64 -21.16 -0.69
C MET A 655 7.18 -20.72 -0.71
N VAL A 656 6.49 -21.00 -1.79
CA VAL A 656 5.08 -20.65 -1.98
C VAL A 656 4.36 -21.84 -2.59
N ASP A 657 3.28 -22.26 -1.94
CA ASP A 657 2.45 -23.38 -2.42
C ASP A 657 1.61 -22.96 -3.66
N ALA A 658 1.05 -23.95 -4.35
CA ALA A 658 0.16 -23.70 -5.47
C ALA A 658 -1.12 -22.96 -5.02
N LYS A 659 -1.48 -21.93 -5.76
CA LYS A 659 -2.77 -21.25 -5.58
C LYS A 659 -3.85 -22.06 -6.29
N SER A 660 -4.48 -22.98 -5.60
CA SER A 660 -5.57 -23.84 -6.08
C SER A 660 -6.95 -23.36 -5.64
N LYS A 661 -7.03 -22.63 -4.51
CA LYS A 661 -8.25 -22.01 -4.00
C LYS A 661 -8.38 -20.63 -4.62
N VAL A 662 -9.39 -20.45 -5.45
CA VAL A 662 -9.60 -19.26 -6.29
C VAL A 662 -11.06 -18.86 -6.27
N ALA A 663 -11.33 -17.58 -6.48
CA ALA A 663 -12.68 -17.03 -6.57
C ALA A 663 -13.30 -17.35 -7.94
N ASP A 664 -14.22 -18.33 -7.99
CA ASP A 664 -14.89 -18.78 -9.23
C ASP A 664 -15.74 -17.66 -9.85
N ALA A 665 -16.40 -16.84 -9.02
CA ALA A 665 -17.17 -15.69 -9.51
C ALA A 665 -16.33 -14.71 -10.32
N ARG A 666 -15.02 -14.60 -10.03
CA ARG A 666 -14.08 -13.70 -10.70
C ARG A 666 -13.26 -14.37 -11.80
N ASN A 667 -13.42 -15.67 -12.01
CA ASN A 667 -12.53 -16.47 -12.86
C ASN A 667 -11.04 -16.26 -12.51
N GLU A 668 -10.74 -16.26 -11.22
CA GLU A 668 -9.39 -16.05 -10.72
C GLU A 668 -8.44 -17.14 -11.21
N ILE A 669 -7.24 -16.74 -11.65
CA ILE A 669 -6.28 -17.65 -12.27
C ILE A 669 -5.52 -18.43 -11.21
N LYS A 670 -5.47 -19.77 -11.35
CA LYS A 670 -4.64 -20.65 -10.54
C LYS A 670 -3.17 -20.52 -10.93
N THR A 671 -2.28 -20.57 -9.95
CA THR A 671 -0.83 -20.51 -10.19
C THR A 671 -0.12 -21.70 -9.55
N PRO A 672 0.94 -22.26 -10.20
CA PRO A 672 1.74 -23.33 -9.59
C PRO A 672 2.56 -22.80 -8.41
N GLY A 673 2.91 -23.71 -7.49
CA GLY A 673 3.83 -23.41 -6.40
C GLY A 673 5.28 -23.24 -6.90
N TYR A 674 6.08 -22.53 -6.10
CA TYR A 674 7.48 -22.28 -6.46
C TYR A 674 8.39 -22.14 -5.24
N GLY A 675 9.70 -22.28 -5.49
CA GLY A 675 10.76 -21.98 -4.53
C GLY A 675 11.81 -21.08 -5.18
N LEU A 676 12.27 -20.06 -4.46
CA LEU A 676 13.33 -19.14 -4.91
C LEU A 676 14.43 -19.09 -3.87
N VAL A 677 15.66 -18.89 -4.35
CA VAL A 677 16.83 -18.59 -3.50
C VAL A 677 17.32 -17.19 -3.85
N ASN A 678 17.46 -16.35 -2.82
CA ASN A 678 18.01 -15.00 -2.94
C ASN A 678 19.29 -14.89 -2.13
N LEU A 679 20.25 -14.13 -2.63
CA LEU A 679 21.49 -13.82 -1.95
C LEU A 679 21.56 -12.33 -1.68
N ARG A 680 21.98 -11.98 -0.47
CA ARG A 680 22.22 -10.59 -0.07
C ARG A 680 23.57 -10.48 0.61
N ALA A 681 24.29 -9.42 0.31
CA ALA A 681 25.50 -9.08 1.01
C ALA A 681 25.63 -7.56 1.13
N SER A 682 26.15 -7.11 2.24
CA SER A 682 26.50 -5.72 2.41
C SER A 682 27.78 -5.57 3.21
N TYR A 683 28.53 -4.52 2.90
CA TYR A 683 29.74 -4.16 3.62
C TYR A 683 29.68 -2.69 4.03
N THR A 684 29.85 -2.44 5.33
CA THR A 684 29.90 -1.09 5.89
C THR A 684 31.32 -0.77 6.31
N TRP A 685 31.87 0.29 5.72
CA TRP A 685 33.18 0.82 6.06
C TRP A 685 33.05 2.32 6.36
N LYS A 686 33.25 2.69 7.62
CA LYS A 686 33.03 4.06 8.12
C LYS A 686 31.63 4.57 7.70
N GLN A 687 31.57 5.63 6.92
CA GLN A 687 30.33 6.26 6.42
C GLN A 687 29.77 5.63 5.15
N THR A 688 30.53 4.72 4.50
CA THR A 688 30.12 4.11 3.23
C THR A 688 29.55 2.72 3.47
N ARG A 689 28.40 2.46 2.87
CA ARG A 689 27.79 1.14 2.80
C ARG A 689 27.65 0.74 1.33
N VAL A 690 28.06 -0.48 1.01
CA VAL A 690 27.84 -1.11 -0.28
C VAL A 690 26.93 -2.30 -0.09
N ASP A 691 25.85 -2.36 -0.86
CA ASP A 691 24.89 -3.47 -0.90
C ASP A 691 24.97 -4.14 -2.26
N PHE A 692 24.93 -5.46 -2.31
CA PHE A 692 24.82 -6.23 -3.54
C PHE A 692 24.10 -7.56 -3.29
N GLY A 693 23.50 -8.11 -4.34
CA GLY A 693 22.81 -9.36 -4.20
C GLY A 693 22.25 -9.88 -5.51
N VAL A 694 21.58 -11.01 -5.40
CA VAL A 694 20.90 -11.69 -6.49
C VAL A 694 19.52 -12.13 -6.02
N GLU A 695 18.50 -11.63 -6.67
CA GLU A 695 17.13 -12.13 -6.52
C GLU A 695 16.92 -13.25 -7.56
N ASN A 696 16.19 -14.33 -7.15
CA ASN A 696 15.93 -15.49 -8.00
C ASN A 696 17.24 -16.09 -8.60
N LEU A 697 18.15 -16.49 -7.74
CA LEU A 697 19.51 -16.97 -8.10
C LEU A 697 19.51 -18.01 -9.23
N PHE A 698 18.56 -18.95 -9.19
CA PHE A 698 18.50 -20.06 -10.15
C PHE A 698 17.67 -19.76 -11.39
N ASP A 699 17.24 -18.50 -11.58
CA ASP A 699 16.41 -18.07 -12.70
C ASP A 699 15.17 -18.95 -12.87
N LYS A 700 14.48 -19.21 -11.76
CA LYS A 700 13.28 -20.04 -11.73
C LYS A 700 12.10 -19.26 -12.29
N PHE A 701 11.40 -19.83 -13.28
CA PHE A 701 10.11 -19.29 -13.72
C PHE A 701 9.04 -19.51 -12.64
N TYR A 702 8.24 -18.48 -12.37
CA TYR A 702 7.10 -18.53 -11.45
C TYR A 702 6.06 -17.49 -11.81
N SER A 703 4.81 -17.73 -11.41
CA SER A 703 3.72 -16.77 -11.52
C SER A 703 3.41 -16.17 -10.15
N LEU A 704 3.03 -14.90 -10.11
CA LEU A 704 2.66 -14.21 -8.88
C LEU A 704 1.26 -14.64 -8.43
N PRO A 705 1.07 -15.28 -7.27
CA PRO A 705 -0.24 -15.73 -6.80
C PRO A 705 -1.24 -14.59 -6.59
N LEU A 706 -0.72 -13.39 -6.31
CA LEU A 706 -1.49 -12.16 -6.12
C LEU A 706 -1.23 -11.14 -7.25
N GLY A 707 -0.70 -11.58 -8.39
CA GLY A 707 -0.37 -10.72 -9.54
C GLY A 707 -1.55 -10.39 -10.44
N GLY A 708 -2.67 -11.12 -10.30
CA GLY A 708 -3.82 -10.98 -11.16
C GLY A 708 -3.60 -11.55 -12.58
N ALA A 709 -4.39 -11.05 -13.53
CA ALA A 709 -4.35 -11.48 -14.92
C ALA A 709 -3.43 -10.56 -15.76
N TYR A 710 -2.62 -11.15 -16.64
CA TYR A 710 -1.77 -10.38 -17.54
C TYR A 710 -2.59 -9.69 -18.63
N THR A 711 -2.68 -8.40 -18.56
CA THR A 711 -3.32 -7.52 -19.55
C THR A 711 -2.35 -6.44 -20.06
N GLY A 712 -1.04 -6.66 -19.90
CA GLY A 712 0.01 -5.67 -20.09
C GLY A 712 0.38 -5.38 -21.55
N GLN A 713 -0.28 -5.98 -22.54
CA GLN A 713 0.17 -5.90 -23.94
C GLN A 713 -0.99 -6.06 -24.93
N GLY A 714 -0.89 -5.41 -26.05
CA GLY A 714 -1.83 -5.54 -27.17
C GLY A 714 -3.09 -4.68 -27.01
N THR A 715 -4.17 -5.06 -27.68
CA THR A 715 -5.47 -4.39 -27.58
C THR A 715 -6.16 -4.83 -26.29
N THR A 716 -6.04 -4.06 -25.24
CA THR A 716 -6.48 -4.43 -23.88
C THR A 716 -7.92 -4.07 -23.59
N MET A 717 -8.58 -3.34 -24.48
CA MET A 717 -9.99 -3.02 -24.37
C MET A 717 -10.86 -4.13 -24.92
N GLY A 718 -11.77 -4.63 -24.11
CA GLY A 718 -12.68 -5.72 -24.48
C GLY A 718 -12.46 -7.00 -23.69
N LEU A 719 -13.40 -7.92 -23.81
CA LEU A 719 -13.36 -9.21 -23.10
C LEU A 719 -12.57 -10.29 -23.88
N ALA A 720 -12.13 -9.99 -25.11
CA ALA A 720 -11.45 -10.94 -25.99
C ALA A 720 -9.94 -11.11 -25.75
N LEU A 721 -9.39 -10.50 -24.69
CA LEU A 721 -8.02 -10.77 -24.29
C LEU A 721 -7.85 -12.25 -23.90
N PRO A 722 -6.65 -12.83 -24.15
CA PRO A 722 -6.36 -14.18 -23.66
C PRO A 722 -6.56 -14.26 -22.16
N TRP A 723 -7.52 -15.07 -21.73
CA TRP A 723 -7.69 -15.41 -20.32
C TRP A 723 -6.68 -16.49 -19.92
N ASN A 724 -6.46 -16.68 -18.63
CA ASN A 724 -5.58 -17.70 -18.05
C ASN A 724 -4.06 -17.43 -18.22
N VAL A 725 -3.68 -16.20 -18.47
CA VAL A 725 -2.28 -15.77 -18.40
C VAL A 725 -2.06 -15.01 -17.10
N ALA A 726 -1.43 -15.66 -16.12
CA ALA A 726 -1.07 -14.99 -14.86
C ALA A 726 0.15 -14.09 -15.06
N VAL A 727 0.23 -13.00 -14.30
CA VAL A 727 1.43 -12.15 -14.30
C VAL A 727 2.61 -12.95 -13.74
N PRO A 728 3.70 -13.13 -14.50
CA PRO A 728 4.87 -13.85 -14.00
C PRO A 728 5.70 -12.97 -13.05
N GLY A 729 6.44 -13.62 -12.16
CA GLY A 729 7.45 -12.94 -11.38
C GLY A 729 8.73 -12.67 -12.16
N MET A 730 9.55 -11.77 -11.64
CA MET A 730 10.82 -11.38 -12.27
C MET A 730 11.80 -12.55 -12.31
N GLY A 731 12.46 -12.77 -13.42
CA GLY A 731 13.61 -13.66 -13.56
C GLY A 731 14.79 -13.20 -12.71
N ARG A 732 15.93 -13.86 -12.83
CA ARG A 732 17.13 -13.49 -12.06
C ARG A 732 17.49 -12.02 -12.25
N SER A 733 17.76 -11.34 -11.13
CA SER A 733 18.18 -9.94 -11.11
C SER A 733 19.34 -9.76 -10.14
N LEU A 734 20.47 -9.27 -10.66
CA LEU A 734 21.56 -8.81 -9.81
C LEU A 734 21.32 -7.35 -9.44
N TYR A 735 21.66 -6.98 -8.21
CA TYR A 735 21.59 -5.58 -7.79
C TYR A 735 22.86 -5.15 -7.05
N ALA A 736 23.16 -3.87 -7.16
CA ALA A 736 24.18 -3.21 -6.39
C ALA A 736 23.71 -1.81 -5.98
N GLY A 737 24.15 -1.38 -4.81
CA GLY A 737 23.89 -0.04 -4.30
C GLY A 737 25.05 0.48 -3.47
N VAL A 738 25.25 1.78 -3.48
CA VAL A 738 26.23 2.47 -2.63
C VAL A 738 25.52 3.60 -1.91
N ASN A 739 25.72 3.70 -0.62
CA ASN A 739 25.21 4.77 0.21
C ASN A 739 26.36 5.38 1.03
N TYR A 740 26.46 6.69 1.04
CA TYR A 740 27.46 7.46 1.80
C TYR A 740 26.74 8.40 2.78
N LYS A 741 27.14 8.31 4.05
CA LYS A 741 26.67 9.22 5.11
C LYS A 741 27.74 10.26 5.42
N PHE A 742 27.34 11.49 5.62
CA PHE A 742 28.24 12.60 5.93
C PHE A 742 27.71 13.47 7.06
#